data_9dce72c3ccc6953a265f3a5cd0623c0e
#
_entry.id   9dce72c3ccc6953a265f3a5cd0623c0e
#
_cell.length_a   1.000
_cell.length_b   1.000
_cell.length_c   1.000
_cell.angle_alpha   90.00
_cell.angle_beta   90.00
_cell.angle_gamma   90.00
#
_symmetry.space_group_name_H-M   'P 1'
#
loop_
_entity.id
_entity.type
_entity.pdbx_description
1 polymer ?
#
loop_
_entity_poly.entity_id
_entity_poly.type
_entity_poly.pdbx_seq_one_letter_code
_entity_poly.pdbx_strand_id
1 'polypeptide(L)'
;MEDKILTIPAVALRGMTILPGMVAHFDISRDKSLRAVEEAMKGDQKLFIVTQKDTEKEDPQGEDLYEVGLLAVVRQVVKLQKNIMRVLIEGIGRAEIYEYTQTADYMQARVIVYDQEDDEQLPEQAKSAMLLSVQETFAKYARVHGKIGQDVMRQVQEETDLLKLLDYVGNSLVISYKKKQKLLEAVTLTARYEAVLSSLLQETEILALKRDFQKKVQEHVDKNQKDYLRREQMQVIREELGESNTETDAQEYEKKLQELQASGEVKARIHKEIERFQGISGNSSESTVSRGYIETLLELPWDAVSEDNKDLKHAQKILDEDHYGLEKVKERILEFLAVRNLTGKGESPIICLVGPPGTGKTSIARSIARALDKKYVRISLGGVRDEAEIRGHRRTYVGAMPGRIVNGLRMAGVKNPLMLLDEIDKRSSDYKGDIASAMLEVLDSEQNHKFRDHYVELPVDLSEVLFIASANSMQDIPGPLLDRMEIIEVSSYTENEKFHIAKDHLLAKQFEKNGVADGKLKITDKALRMVISSYTREAGVRSLERQIGEICRKAARRIYEGDEKMIRVTGTNLEDFLGKLKYRPEKKNKKNEVGIVRGLAWTSVGGVTLEIEVNLMPGKGSVVLTGKLGDVMKESAQTGISYIRSISEDYHIDPEFFQKHDIHIHVPEGAVPKDGPSAGITMATAILSAVTGKPVRADVAMTGEITLRGRVLPIGGLKEKLLAAKNAGMKTVCIPKENEQDLAEISEEIVGDMEIIPVEHMDQVIKAAFV
;
A
#
# COMPACT_ATOMS: atom_id res chain seq x y z
N MET A 1 -6.47 50.94 -0.77
CA MET A 1 -5.64 49.69 -0.71
C MET A 1 -4.40 49.84 0.17
N GLU A 2 -3.86 51.05 0.36
CA GLU A 2 -2.65 51.22 1.20
C GLU A 2 -2.88 51.04 2.72
N ASP A 3 -4.09 51.23 3.22
CA ASP A 3 -4.40 51.16 4.66
C ASP A 3 -4.50 49.74 5.26
N LYS A 4 -4.42 48.69 4.41
CA LYS A 4 -4.52 47.27 4.84
C LYS A 4 -3.19 46.50 4.85
N ILE A 5 -2.08 47.12 4.49
CA ILE A 5 -0.77 46.49 4.45
C ILE A 5 0.00 46.80 5.72
N LEU A 6 0.34 45.77 6.50
CA LEU A 6 1.14 45.86 7.70
C LEU A 6 2.53 45.25 7.48
N THR A 7 3.56 45.92 7.97
CA THR A 7 4.92 45.35 8.03
C THR A 7 5.19 44.89 9.46
N ILE A 8 5.23 43.58 9.69
CA ILE A 8 5.30 42.98 11.03
C ILE A 8 6.29 41.80 11.06
N PRO A 9 6.87 41.49 12.22
CA PRO A 9 7.66 40.29 12.41
C PRO A 9 6.83 39.01 12.14
N ALA A 10 7.48 38.00 11.59
CA ALA A 10 6.83 36.74 11.23
C ALA A 10 7.48 35.55 11.94
N VAL A 11 6.67 34.58 12.36
CA VAL A 11 7.11 33.34 12.99
C VAL A 11 6.51 32.13 12.26
N ALA A 12 7.39 31.22 11.85
CA ALA A 12 7.01 29.96 11.21
C ALA A 12 6.74 28.89 12.26
N LEU A 13 5.52 28.34 12.27
CA LEU A 13 5.12 27.25 13.14
C LEU A 13 5.28 25.88 12.46
N ARG A 14 5.82 24.93 13.20
CA ARG A 14 6.03 23.55 12.77
C ARG A 14 4.88 22.66 13.20
N GLY A 15 4.12 22.09 12.23
CA GLY A 15 3.07 21.11 12.51
C GLY A 15 1.84 21.66 13.26
N MET A 16 1.67 22.98 13.34
CA MET A 16 0.59 23.64 14.03
C MET A 16 0.05 24.81 13.19
N THR A 17 -1.27 24.88 13.09
CA THR A 17 -1.99 26.04 12.49
C THR A 17 -2.96 26.59 13.52
N ILE A 18 -2.97 27.89 13.69
CA ILE A 18 -3.82 28.63 14.64
C ILE A 18 -4.82 29.43 13.82
N LEU A 19 -6.09 29.42 14.25
CA LEU A 19 -7.17 30.13 13.59
C LEU A 19 -7.52 31.41 14.37
N PRO A 20 -8.23 32.39 13.78
CA PRO A 20 -8.71 33.59 14.45
C PRO A 20 -9.55 33.26 15.69
N GLY A 21 -9.52 34.15 16.70
CA GLY A 21 -10.22 33.95 17.97
C GLY A 21 -9.61 32.88 18.90
N MET A 22 -8.54 32.21 18.50
CA MET A 22 -7.86 31.20 19.33
C MET A 22 -6.79 31.87 20.21
N VAL A 23 -6.79 31.53 21.49
CA VAL A 23 -5.69 31.80 22.40
C VAL A 23 -4.82 30.54 22.45
N ALA A 24 -3.59 30.63 21.99
CA ALA A 24 -2.69 29.49 21.90
C ALA A 24 -1.32 29.80 22.47
N HIS A 25 -0.68 28.79 23.04
CA HIS A 25 0.72 28.87 23.42
C HIS A 25 1.55 27.88 22.61
N PHE A 26 2.77 28.27 22.28
CA PHE A 26 3.76 27.42 21.62
C PHE A 26 5.16 27.78 22.08
N ASP A 27 6.05 26.81 21.94
CA ASP A 27 7.45 26.97 22.31
C ASP A 27 8.28 27.22 21.05
N ILE A 28 9.12 28.23 21.07
CA ILE A 28 10.07 28.56 20.00
C ILE A 28 11.49 28.38 20.49
N SER A 29 12.33 27.81 19.60
CA SER A 29 13.76 27.58 19.88
C SER A 29 14.66 28.04 18.75
N ARG A 30 14.12 28.40 17.57
CA ARG A 30 14.88 28.92 16.44
C ARG A 30 15.28 30.37 16.68
N ASP A 31 16.55 30.71 16.49
CA ASP A 31 17.07 32.05 16.73
C ASP A 31 16.30 33.14 15.97
N LYS A 32 15.93 32.90 14.71
CA LYS A 32 15.13 33.82 13.89
C LYS A 32 13.73 34.06 14.51
N SER A 33 13.11 33.02 15.02
CA SER A 33 11.78 33.12 15.65
C SER A 33 11.86 33.84 17.01
N LEU A 34 12.91 33.58 17.78
CA LEU A 34 13.14 34.26 19.07
C LEU A 34 13.29 35.78 18.85
N ARG A 35 14.13 36.18 17.87
CA ARG A 35 14.32 37.60 17.52
C ARG A 35 13.05 38.24 16.98
N ALA A 36 12.26 37.53 16.16
CA ALA A 36 10.98 38.04 15.65
C ALA A 36 9.99 38.37 16.78
N VAL A 37 9.89 37.50 17.79
CA VAL A 37 9.04 37.75 18.97
C VAL A 37 9.60 38.88 19.83
N GLU A 38 10.94 38.97 20.04
CA GLU A 38 11.55 40.07 20.79
C GLU A 38 11.32 41.42 20.10
N GLU A 39 11.35 41.44 18.76
CA GLU A 39 11.06 42.66 18.00
C GLU A 39 9.60 43.05 18.05
N ALA A 40 8.67 42.09 17.95
CA ALA A 40 7.25 42.33 18.14
C ALA A 40 6.95 42.94 19.53
N MET A 41 7.62 42.46 20.57
CA MET A 41 7.44 42.94 21.94
C MET A 41 8.00 44.39 22.15
N LYS A 42 8.88 44.88 21.31
CA LYS A 42 9.35 46.28 21.34
C LYS A 42 8.34 47.23 20.67
N GLY A 43 7.50 46.73 19.76
CA GLY A 43 6.51 47.48 19.00
C GLY A 43 5.11 47.37 19.55
N ASP A 44 4.14 47.14 18.64
CA ASP A 44 2.70 47.03 18.93
C ASP A 44 2.25 45.63 19.32
N GLN A 45 3.18 44.72 19.61
CA GLN A 45 2.98 43.33 20.00
C GLN A 45 2.30 42.47 18.91
N LYS A 46 2.22 42.95 17.66
CA LYS A 46 1.66 42.21 16.55
C LYS A 46 2.70 41.29 15.97
N LEU A 47 2.24 40.11 15.61
CA LEU A 47 3.05 39.03 15.04
C LEU A 47 2.29 38.34 13.92
N PHE A 48 2.96 38.09 12.80
CA PHE A 48 2.40 37.24 11.77
C PHE A 48 2.81 35.80 12.01
N ILE A 49 1.82 34.93 12.17
CA ILE A 49 2.00 33.51 12.40
C ILE A 49 1.69 32.76 11.12
N VAL A 50 2.66 32.01 10.61
CA VAL A 50 2.49 31.24 9.37
C VAL A 50 2.92 29.78 9.57
N THR A 51 2.19 28.85 8.97
CA THR A 51 2.46 27.42 9.08
C THR A 51 3.49 26.98 8.04
N GLN A 52 4.38 26.08 8.43
CA GLN A 52 5.37 25.46 7.56
C GLN A 52 4.73 24.31 6.75
N LYS A 53 4.99 24.26 5.42
CA LYS A 53 4.46 23.22 4.52
C LYS A 53 5.04 21.83 4.83
N ASP A 54 6.37 21.77 5.02
CA ASP A 54 7.09 20.55 5.35
C ASP A 54 7.68 20.62 6.75
N THR A 55 7.26 19.71 7.62
CA THR A 55 7.70 19.66 9.03
C THR A 55 9.14 19.17 9.21
N GLU A 56 9.75 18.54 8.21
CA GLU A 56 11.11 18.02 8.32
C GLU A 56 12.18 19.09 8.13
N LYS A 57 11.84 20.22 7.51
CA LYS A 57 12.77 21.29 7.22
C LYS A 57 13.08 22.13 8.46
N GLU A 58 14.33 22.19 8.91
CA GLU A 58 14.72 22.89 10.14
C GLU A 58 14.75 24.42 10.00
N ASP A 59 15.24 24.96 8.88
CA ASP A 59 15.27 26.41 8.58
C ASP A 59 14.44 26.71 7.32
N PRO A 60 13.10 26.87 7.47
CA PRO A 60 12.22 27.12 6.33
C PRO A 60 12.45 28.53 5.77
N GLN A 61 12.47 28.61 4.44
CA GLN A 61 12.50 29.89 3.71
C GLN A 61 11.06 30.25 3.30
N GLY A 62 10.86 31.44 2.73
CA GLY A 62 9.53 31.92 2.34
C GLY A 62 8.71 30.93 1.48
N GLU A 63 9.36 30.20 0.57
CA GLU A 63 8.74 29.19 -0.30
C GLU A 63 8.21 27.95 0.47
N ASP A 64 8.78 27.69 1.64
CA ASP A 64 8.39 26.55 2.50
C ASP A 64 7.22 26.85 3.40
N LEU A 65 6.72 28.08 3.37
CA LEU A 65 5.63 28.56 4.20
C LEU A 65 4.35 28.69 3.38
N TYR A 66 3.21 28.59 4.06
CA TYR A 66 1.93 28.87 3.41
C TYR A 66 1.76 30.38 3.19
N GLU A 67 0.96 30.76 2.21
CA GLU A 67 0.76 32.17 1.85
C GLU A 67 -0.18 32.88 2.82
N VAL A 68 -1.22 32.17 3.29
CA VAL A 68 -2.17 32.70 4.25
C VAL A 68 -1.79 32.23 5.66
N GLY A 69 -1.67 33.19 6.54
CA GLY A 69 -1.37 33.02 7.96
C GLY A 69 -2.32 33.80 8.87
N LEU A 70 -1.93 33.98 10.11
CA LEU A 70 -2.69 34.62 11.16
C LEU A 70 -2.00 35.88 11.64
N LEU A 71 -2.70 37.00 11.65
CA LEU A 71 -2.34 38.15 12.45
C LEU A 71 -2.69 37.89 13.93
N ALA A 72 -1.68 37.92 14.79
CA ALA A 72 -1.87 37.67 16.21
C ALA A 72 -1.26 38.78 17.08
N VAL A 73 -1.75 38.91 18.32
CA VAL A 73 -1.12 39.73 19.35
C VAL A 73 -0.46 38.85 20.40
N VAL A 74 0.76 39.16 20.74
CA VAL A 74 1.49 38.50 21.81
C VAL A 74 0.99 38.97 23.13
N ARG A 75 0.41 38.08 23.93
CA ARG A 75 -0.16 38.37 25.25
C ARG A 75 0.86 38.17 26.38
N GLN A 76 1.64 37.14 26.28
CA GLN A 76 2.65 36.81 27.29
C GLN A 76 3.82 36.06 26.67
N VAL A 77 5.02 36.34 27.19
CA VAL A 77 6.26 35.65 26.83
C VAL A 77 6.96 35.17 28.10
N VAL A 78 7.29 33.91 28.16
CA VAL A 78 8.00 33.27 29.28
C VAL A 78 9.30 32.64 28.77
N LYS A 79 10.44 33.09 29.25
CA LYS A 79 11.75 32.48 28.94
C LYS A 79 11.89 31.19 29.78
N LEU A 80 12.04 30.05 29.10
CA LEU A 80 12.33 28.75 29.68
C LEU A 80 13.84 28.48 29.66
N GLN A 81 14.31 27.35 30.17
CA GLN A 81 15.75 27.01 30.16
C GLN A 81 16.28 26.77 28.74
N LYS A 82 17.53 27.18 28.49
CA LYS A 82 18.30 26.89 27.24
C LYS A 82 17.66 27.38 25.92
N ASN A 83 17.57 28.71 25.73
CA ASN A 83 17.10 29.27 24.44
C ASN A 83 15.69 28.82 23.97
N ILE A 84 14.83 28.42 24.87
CA ILE A 84 13.41 28.13 24.56
C ILE A 84 12.55 29.25 25.17
N MET A 85 11.67 29.80 24.35
CA MET A 85 10.72 30.83 24.76
C MET A 85 9.29 30.31 24.53
N ARG A 86 8.46 30.35 25.55
CA ARG A 86 7.03 30.07 25.44
C ARG A 86 6.29 31.37 25.18
N VAL A 87 5.53 31.39 24.12
CA VAL A 87 4.78 32.55 23.68
C VAL A 87 3.29 32.25 23.74
N LEU A 88 2.54 33.10 24.44
CA LEU A 88 1.08 33.08 24.43
C LEU A 88 0.59 34.15 23.47
N ILE A 89 -0.20 33.78 22.50
CA ILE A 89 -0.78 34.68 21.51
C ILE A 89 -2.29 34.59 21.49
N GLU A 90 -2.91 35.66 21.00
CA GLU A 90 -4.31 35.69 20.62
C GLU A 90 -4.41 36.00 19.13
N GLY A 91 -5.07 35.13 18.39
CA GLY A 91 -5.30 35.31 16.95
C GLY A 91 -6.37 36.37 16.69
N ILE A 92 -6.03 37.38 15.89
CA ILE A 92 -6.96 38.49 15.58
C ILE A 92 -7.70 38.23 14.28
N GLY A 93 -6.96 37.94 13.21
CA GLY A 93 -7.56 37.82 11.87
C GLY A 93 -6.64 37.12 10.87
N ARG A 94 -7.18 36.81 9.71
CA ARG A 94 -6.44 36.24 8.60
C ARG A 94 -5.61 37.29 7.91
N ALA A 95 -4.40 36.92 7.50
CA ALA A 95 -3.54 37.79 6.71
C ALA A 95 -2.80 36.99 5.66
N GLU A 96 -2.57 37.59 4.51
CA GLU A 96 -1.83 36.98 3.40
C GLU A 96 -0.50 37.69 3.23
N ILE A 97 0.53 36.92 2.93
CA ILE A 97 1.87 37.44 2.67
C ILE A 97 1.87 38.16 1.31
N TYR A 98 2.28 39.42 1.32
CA TYR A 98 2.58 40.18 0.11
C TYR A 98 4.03 40.00 -0.31
N GLU A 99 4.98 40.21 0.65
CA GLU A 99 6.41 39.98 0.45
C GLU A 99 7.14 39.84 1.79
N TYR A 100 8.30 39.16 1.78
CA TYR A 100 9.21 39.14 2.90
C TYR A 100 10.22 40.30 2.74
N THR A 101 10.21 41.24 3.68
CA THR A 101 11.11 42.39 3.66
C THR A 101 12.50 42.08 4.25
N GLN A 102 12.55 41.08 5.14
CA GLN A 102 13.78 40.64 5.78
C GLN A 102 13.68 39.15 6.14
N THR A 103 14.79 38.40 5.93
CA THR A 103 14.89 36.98 6.28
C THR A 103 16.22 36.60 6.93
N ALA A 104 17.16 37.52 7.05
CA ALA A 104 18.53 37.27 7.54
C ALA A 104 18.55 37.13 9.07
N ASP A 105 18.23 38.18 9.80
CA ASP A 105 18.26 38.20 11.28
C ASP A 105 17.03 37.59 11.90
N TYR A 106 15.83 37.94 11.40
CA TYR A 106 14.56 37.40 11.70
C TYR A 106 13.63 37.54 10.49
N MET A 107 12.53 36.83 10.45
CA MET A 107 11.55 36.98 9.37
C MET A 107 10.68 38.19 9.62
N GLN A 108 10.59 39.10 8.62
CA GLN A 108 9.67 40.23 8.61
C GLN A 108 8.89 40.17 7.29
N ALA A 109 7.59 40.29 7.37
CA ALA A 109 6.72 40.23 6.22
C ALA A 109 5.83 41.47 6.12
N ARG A 110 5.58 41.89 4.88
CA ARG A 110 4.46 42.75 4.54
C ARG A 110 3.24 41.87 4.28
N VAL A 111 2.19 42.08 5.06
CA VAL A 111 0.99 41.24 4.99
C VAL A 111 -0.23 42.10 4.70
N ILE A 112 -1.14 41.58 3.91
CA ILE A 112 -2.46 42.14 3.67
C ILE A 112 -3.40 41.51 4.68
N VAL A 113 -4.02 42.33 5.52
CA VAL A 113 -4.98 41.85 6.53
C VAL A 113 -6.36 41.84 5.91
N TYR A 114 -7.03 40.69 6.00
CA TYR A 114 -8.41 40.55 5.57
C TYR A 114 -9.35 41.09 6.61
N ASP A 115 -10.33 41.91 6.20
CA ASP A 115 -11.37 42.39 7.09
C ASP A 115 -12.21 41.20 7.57
N GLN A 116 -12.62 41.29 8.83
CA GLN A 116 -13.53 40.31 9.40
C GLN A 116 -15.00 40.61 9.05
N GLU A 117 -15.24 41.72 8.34
CA GLU A 117 -16.58 42.07 7.90
C GLU A 117 -16.97 41.25 6.68
N ASP A 118 -18.26 40.96 6.59
CA ASP A 118 -18.86 40.17 5.54
C ASP A 118 -18.89 40.99 4.23
N ASP A 119 -17.88 40.80 3.37
CA ASP A 119 -17.81 41.42 2.04
C ASP A 119 -18.85 40.82 1.06
N GLU A 120 -19.47 39.69 1.40
CA GLU A 120 -20.50 39.05 0.60
C GLU A 120 -21.89 39.54 1.04
N GLN A 121 -22.60 40.27 0.17
CA GLN A 121 -23.97 40.72 0.41
C GLN A 121 -24.97 39.54 0.34
N LEU A 122 -24.81 38.58 1.23
CA LEU A 122 -25.74 37.45 1.33
C LEU A 122 -27.02 37.88 2.04
N PRO A 123 -28.21 37.42 1.57
CA PRO A 123 -29.45 37.64 2.26
C PRO A 123 -29.40 37.10 3.71
N GLU A 124 -29.97 37.83 4.67
CA GLU A 124 -30.03 37.43 6.08
C GLU A 124 -30.66 36.03 6.28
N GLN A 125 -31.59 35.65 5.42
CA GLN A 125 -32.19 34.32 5.42
C GLN A 125 -31.15 33.22 5.08
N ALA A 126 -30.25 33.51 4.15
CA ALA A 126 -29.18 32.56 3.77
C ALA A 126 -28.16 32.40 4.91
N LYS A 127 -27.76 33.52 5.55
CA LYS A 127 -26.85 33.49 6.71
C LYS A 127 -27.46 32.71 7.88
N SER A 128 -28.74 32.91 8.17
CA SER A 128 -29.46 32.17 9.21
C SER A 128 -29.55 30.68 8.91
N ALA A 129 -29.76 30.30 7.63
CA ALA A 129 -29.76 28.88 7.22
C ALA A 129 -28.38 28.24 7.34
N MET A 130 -27.31 28.95 6.96
CA MET A 130 -25.93 28.51 7.13
C MET A 130 -25.58 28.32 8.59
N LEU A 131 -25.95 29.24 9.45
CA LEU A 131 -25.72 29.19 10.88
C LEU A 131 -26.37 27.94 11.50
N LEU A 132 -27.66 27.73 11.25
CA LEU A 132 -28.38 26.53 11.70
C LEU A 132 -27.74 25.23 11.19
N SER A 133 -27.37 25.19 9.92
CA SER A 133 -26.72 24.03 9.32
C SER A 133 -25.40 23.65 10.01
N VAL A 134 -24.57 24.64 10.34
CA VAL A 134 -23.32 24.43 11.09
C VAL A 134 -23.58 23.95 12.50
N GLN A 135 -24.53 24.57 13.22
CA GLN A 135 -24.91 24.18 14.58
C GLN A 135 -25.43 22.74 14.64
N GLU A 136 -26.32 22.36 13.72
CA GLU A 136 -26.85 21.00 13.64
C GLU A 136 -25.76 19.97 13.30
N THR A 137 -24.89 20.29 12.35
CA THR A 137 -23.82 19.40 11.93
C THR A 137 -22.78 19.24 13.03
N PHE A 138 -22.43 20.33 13.72
CA PHE A 138 -21.54 20.27 14.89
C PHE A 138 -22.15 19.47 16.04
N ALA A 139 -23.45 19.57 16.29
CA ALA A 139 -24.12 18.75 17.28
C ALA A 139 -24.05 17.24 16.96
N LYS A 140 -24.13 16.87 15.68
CA LYS A 140 -23.93 15.47 15.22
C LYS A 140 -22.48 15.03 15.44
N TYR A 141 -21.52 15.86 15.04
CA TYR A 141 -20.10 15.62 15.26
C TYR A 141 -19.77 15.42 16.75
N ALA A 142 -20.25 16.31 17.61
CA ALA A 142 -20.01 16.23 19.04
C ALA A 142 -20.56 14.94 19.69
N ARG A 143 -21.75 14.48 19.26
CA ARG A 143 -22.34 13.21 19.72
C ARG A 143 -21.48 12.01 19.33
N VAL A 144 -20.92 12.02 18.12
CA VAL A 144 -20.08 10.93 17.64
C VAL A 144 -18.70 10.98 18.30
N HIS A 145 -18.13 12.17 18.48
CA HIS A 145 -16.83 12.36 19.11
C HIS A 145 -16.82 11.99 20.59
N GLY A 146 -17.87 12.31 21.34
CA GLY A 146 -18.10 11.91 22.74
C GLY A 146 -17.19 12.52 23.79
N LYS A 147 -16.23 13.38 23.41
CA LYS A 147 -15.29 14.07 24.31
C LYS A 147 -15.38 15.59 24.25
N ILE A 148 -16.34 16.14 23.51
CA ILE A 148 -16.56 17.59 23.43
C ILE A 148 -17.36 18.01 24.67
N GLY A 149 -16.82 18.98 25.41
CA GLY A 149 -17.43 19.47 26.62
C GLY A 149 -18.79 20.15 26.38
N GLN A 150 -19.66 20.09 27.36
CA GLN A 150 -20.98 20.73 27.29
C GLN A 150 -20.90 22.25 27.09
N ASP A 151 -19.85 22.88 27.63
CA ASP A 151 -19.60 24.33 27.49
C ASP A 151 -19.37 24.72 26.01
N VAL A 152 -18.59 23.91 25.26
CA VAL A 152 -18.37 24.15 23.84
C VAL A 152 -19.66 23.98 23.04
N MET A 153 -20.46 22.96 23.37
CA MET A 153 -21.76 22.75 22.72
C MET A 153 -22.71 23.91 22.95
N ARG A 154 -22.76 24.43 24.20
CA ARG A 154 -23.59 25.55 24.56
C ARG A 154 -23.16 26.83 23.82
N GLN A 155 -21.87 27.11 23.77
CA GLN A 155 -21.32 28.27 23.08
C GLN A 155 -21.62 28.25 21.57
N VAL A 156 -21.52 27.06 20.92
CA VAL A 156 -21.89 26.90 19.50
C VAL A 156 -23.38 27.12 19.27
N GLN A 157 -24.25 26.75 20.22
CA GLN A 157 -25.70 26.94 20.11
C GLN A 157 -26.14 28.38 20.40
N GLU A 158 -25.44 29.10 21.25
CA GLU A 158 -25.77 30.47 21.66
C GLU A 158 -25.19 31.54 20.72
N GLU A 159 -24.17 31.15 19.87
CA GLU A 159 -23.55 32.09 18.95
C GLU A 159 -24.50 32.43 17.78
N THR A 160 -24.69 33.75 17.58
CA THR A 160 -25.56 34.29 16.53
C THR A 160 -24.83 34.91 15.35
N ASP A 161 -23.54 35.18 15.52
CA ASP A 161 -22.68 35.71 14.46
C ASP A 161 -22.05 34.52 13.67
N LEU A 162 -22.39 34.40 12.39
CA LEU A 162 -21.96 33.30 11.56
C LEU A 162 -20.42 33.23 11.41
N LEU A 163 -19.73 34.38 11.26
CA LEU A 163 -18.27 34.42 11.13
C LEU A 163 -17.59 33.94 12.40
N LYS A 164 -18.05 34.39 13.57
CA LYS A 164 -17.53 33.92 14.85
C LYS A 164 -17.83 32.45 15.09
N LEU A 165 -19.02 31.99 14.73
CA LEU A 165 -19.40 30.59 14.81
C LEU A 165 -18.47 29.71 13.99
N LEU A 166 -18.19 30.09 12.73
CA LEU A 166 -17.31 29.30 11.83
C LEU A 166 -15.88 29.18 12.37
N ASP A 167 -15.32 30.30 12.87
CA ASP A 167 -13.98 30.28 13.45
C ASP A 167 -13.96 29.51 14.80
N TYR A 168 -14.99 29.63 15.62
CA TYR A 168 -15.11 28.89 16.89
C TYR A 168 -15.25 27.38 16.65
N VAL A 169 -16.09 26.97 15.70
CA VAL A 169 -16.24 25.56 15.29
C VAL A 169 -14.93 25.04 14.72
N GLY A 170 -14.27 25.78 13.81
CA GLY A 170 -12.97 25.41 13.25
C GLY A 170 -11.88 25.19 14.31
N ASN A 171 -11.88 26.03 15.35
CA ASN A 171 -10.98 25.89 16.50
C ASN A 171 -11.26 24.62 17.31
N SER A 172 -12.54 24.28 17.47
CA SER A 172 -13.00 23.14 18.28
C SER A 172 -12.83 21.79 17.58
N LEU A 173 -12.55 21.78 16.27
CA LEU A 173 -12.32 20.55 15.51
C LEU A 173 -10.96 19.92 15.83
N VAL A 174 -10.97 18.64 16.11
CA VAL A 174 -9.75 17.83 16.34
C VAL A 174 -9.26 17.27 15.01
N ILE A 175 -8.63 18.10 14.21
CA ILE A 175 -8.14 17.79 12.85
C ILE A 175 -6.65 18.13 12.72
N SER A 176 -6.00 17.56 11.69
CA SER A 176 -4.57 17.81 11.41
C SER A 176 -4.30 19.28 11.07
N TYR A 177 -3.07 19.74 11.32
CA TYR A 177 -2.67 21.11 10.99
C TYR A 177 -2.89 21.46 9.51
N LYS A 178 -2.69 20.49 8.59
CA LYS A 178 -2.93 20.67 7.14
C LYS A 178 -4.42 20.94 6.84
N LYS A 179 -5.34 20.27 7.57
CA LYS A 179 -6.77 20.53 7.44
C LYS A 179 -7.14 21.89 8.08
N LYS A 180 -6.55 22.23 9.22
CA LYS A 180 -6.71 23.57 9.82
C LYS A 180 -6.20 24.68 8.93
N GLN A 181 -5.12 24.44 8.21
CA GLN A 181 -4.58 25.38 7.23
C GLN A 181 -5.59 25.69 6.11
N LYS A 182 -6.29 24.68 5.60
CA LYS A 182 -7.36 24.87 4.59
C LYS A 182 -8.52 25.73 5.15
N LEU A 183 -8.83 25.60 6.45
CA LEU A 183 -9.82 26.47 7.10
C LEU A 183 -9.32 27.91 7.22
N LEU A 184 -8.01 28.10 7.43
CA LEU A 184 -7.39 29.42 7.49
C LEU A 184 -7.36 30.10 6.11
N GLU A 185 -7.06 29.34 5.06
CA GLU A 185 -7.01 29.82 3.67
C GLU A 185 -8.39 30.20 3.09
N ALA A 186 -9.47 29.74 3.70
CA ALA A 186 -10.82 30.14 3.34
C ALA A 186 -11.09 31.56 3.83
N VAL A 187 -10.98 32.55 2.93
CA VAL A 187 -11.05 33.97 3.27
C VAL A 187 -12.48 34.50 3.23
N THR A 188 -13.28 34.16 2.20
CA THR A 188 -14.66 34.63 2.07
C THR A 188 -15.62 33.87 2.98
N LEU A 189 -16.78 34.45 3.33
CA LEU A 189 -17.78 33.84 4.19
C LEU A 189 -18.25 32.47 3.63
N THR A 190 -18.57 32.42 2.34
CA THR A 190 -19.02 31.19 1.68
C THR A 190 -17.92 30.12 1.70
N ALA A 191 -16.68 30.48 1.39
CA ALA A 191 -15.56 29.54 1.44
C ALA A 191 -15.30 29.00 2.85
N ARG A 192 -15.40 29.84 3.89
CA ARG A 192 -15.29 29.41 5.30
C ARG A 192 -16.40 28.44 5.67
N TYR A 193 -17.64 28.74 5.30
CA TYR A 193 -18.78 27.87 5.54
C TYR A 193 -18.57 26.49 4.89
N GLU A 194 -18.23 26.46 3.60
CA GLU A 194 -17.98 25.21 2.88
C GLU A 194 -16.83 24.40 3.48
N ALA A 195 -15.73 25.07 3.82
CA ALA A 195 -14.55 24.40 4.40
C ALA A 195 -14.87 23.80 5.79
N VAL A 196 -15.57 24.54 6.65
CA VAL A 196 -15.96 24.10 8.00
C VAL A 196 -16.98 22.96 7.89
N LEU A 197 -18.02 23.12 7.08
CA LEU A 197 -19.07 22.12 6.93
C LEU A 197 -18.53 20.82 6.33
N SER A 198 -17.71 20.91 5.27
CA SER A 198 -17.05 19.75 4.67
C SER A 198 -16.15 19.01 5.68
N SER A 199 -15.39 19.76 6.47
CA SER A 199 -14.54 19.17 7.52
C SER A 199 -15.37 18.48 8.61
N LEU A 200 -16.47 19.08 9.06
CA LEU A 200 -17.39 18.48 10.01
C LEU A 200 -18.00 17.18 9.51
N LEU A 201 -18.47 17.17 8.27
CA LEU A 201 -19.10 16.00 7.67
C LEU A 201 -18.08 14.86 7.52
N GLN A 202 -16.90 15.15 6.99
CA GLN A 202 -15.83 14.16 6.83
C GLN A 202 -15.37 13.56 8.16
N GLU A 203 -15.13 14.40 9.17
CA GLU A 203 -14.71 13.91 10.49
C GLU A 203 -15.81 13.13 11.21
N THR A 204 -17.07 13.53 11.02
CA THR A 204 -18.22 12.77 11.56
C THR A 204 -18.30 11.37 10.95
N GLU A 205 -18.11 11.26 9.63
CA GLU A 205 -18.10 9.96 8.93
C GLU A 205 -16.94 9.08 9.38
N ILE A 206 -15.73 9.64 9.45
CA ILE A 206 -14.53 8.92 9.92
C ILE A 206 -14.72 8.40 11.35
N LEU A 207 -15.25 9.24 12.25
CA LEU A 207 -15.49 8.87 13.64
C LEU A 207 -16.60 7.82 13.77
N ALA A 208 -17.66 7.92 12.97
CA ALA A 208 -18.72 6.92 12.92
C ALA A 208 -18.19 5.55 12.47
N LEU A 209 -17.40 5.52 11.38
CA LEU A 209 -16.75 4.30 10.91
C LEU A 209 -15.78 3.71 11.95
N LYS A 210 -15.01 4.57 12.62
CA LYS A 210 -14.09 4.13 13.69
C LYS A 210 -14.84 3.52 14.86
N ARG A 211 -15.98 4.13 15.24
CA ARG A 211 -16.84 3.64 16.32
C ARG A 211 -17.51 2.31 15.98
N ASP A 212 -17.99 2.16 14.74
CA ASP A 212 -18.56 0.89 14.26
C ASP A 212 -17.51 -0.22 14.21
N PHE A 213 -16.29 0.13 13.79
CA PHE A 213 -15.17 -0.82 13.82
C PHE A 213 -14.80 -1.20 15.24
N GLN A 214 -14.70 -0.22 16.16
CA GLN A 214 -14.45 -0.47 17.58
C GLN A 214 -15.57 -1.30 18.22
N LYS A 215 -16.83 -1.05 17.85
CA LYS A 215 -17.97 -1.84 18.33
C LYS A 215 -17.89 -3.29 17.85
N LYS A 216 -17.53 -3.53 16.59
CA LYS A 216 -17.32 -4.89 16.06
C LYS A 216 -16.14 -5.61 16.72
N VAL A 217 -15.06 -4.86 17.00
CA VAL A 217 -13.91 -5.39 17.77
C VAL A 217 -14.35 -5.68 19.20
N GLN A 218 -15.10 -4.76 19.82
CA GLN A 218 -15.63 -4.92 21.17
C GLN A 218 -16.60 -6.12 21.27
N GLU A 219 -17.51 -6.28 20.30
CA GLU A 219 -18.41 -7.45 20.22
C GLU A 219 -17.63 -8.77 20.09
N HIS A 220 -16.49 -8.76 19.38
CA HIS A 220 -15.58 -9.91 19.29
C HIS A 220 -14.81 -10.14 20.61
N VAL A 221 -14.37 -9.05 21.24
CA VAL A 221 -13.72 -9.08 22.56
C VAL A 221 -14.73 -9.46 23.64
N ASP A 222 -15.96 -8.91 23.59
CA ASP A 222 -17.05 -9.22 24.54
C ASP A 222 -17.53 -10.67 24.42
N LYS A 223 -17.48 -11.25 23.20
CA LYS A 223 -17.75 -12.69 23.01
C LYS A 223 -16.64 -13.53 23.68
N ASN A 224 -15.40 -13.16 23.46
CA ASN A 224 -14.27 -13.81 24.13
C ASN A 224 -14.26 -13.52 25.64
N GLN A 225 -14.65 -12.30 26.05
CA GLN A 225 -14.77 -11.91 27.45
C GLN A 225 -15.97 -12.54 28.14
N LYS A 226 -17.11 -12.74 27.43
CA LYS A 226 -18.24 -13.54 27.95
C LYS A 226 -17.87 -15.01 28.14
N ASP A 227 -17.11 -15.59 27.24
CA ASP A 227 -16.60 -16.94 27.42
C ASP A 227 -15.52 -16.99 28.50
N TYR A 228 -14.70 -15.95 28.65
CA TYR A 228 -13.80 -15.77 29.78
C TYR A 228 -14.56 -15.55 31.09
N LEU A 229 -15.52 -14.62 31.14
CA LEU A 229 -16.38 -14.38 32.31
C LEU A 229 -17.23 -15.60 32.69
N ARG A 230 -17.70 -16.37 31.71
CA ARG A 230 -18.36 -17.65 31.99
C ARG A 230 -17.39 -18.67 32.60
N ARG A 231 -16.15 -18.70 32.14
CA ARG A 231 -15.08 -19.53 32.74
C ARG A 231 -14.72 -18.99 34.13
N GLU A 232 -14.62 -17.69 34.32
CA GLU A 232 -14.41 -17.09 35.65
C GLU A 232 -15.62 -17.24 36.56
N GLN A 233 -16.85 -17.08 36.09
CA GLN A 233 -18.04 -17.36 36.88
C GLN A 233 -18.13 -18.84 37.25
N MET A 234 -17.76 -19.74 36.34
CA MET A 234 -17.60 -21.16 36.66
C MET A 234 -16.45 -21.39 37.67
N GLN A 235 -15.39 -20.60 37.56
CA GLN A 235 -14.26 -20.64 38.50
C GLN A 235 -14.66 -20.11 39.86
N VAL A 236 -15.34 -18.97 39.96
CA VAL A 236 -15.89 -18.40 41.21
C VAL A 236 -16.92 -19.34 41.85
N ILE A 237 -17.80 -19.96 41.05
CA ILE A 237 -18.74 -20.98 41.52
C ILE A 237 -17.98 -22.25 42.02
N ARG A 238 -16.89 -22.64 41.33
CA ARG A 238 -16.00 -23.69 41.78
C ARG A 238 -15.25 -23.30 43.06
N GLU A 239 -14.81 -22.04 43.18
CA GLU A 239 -14.17 -21.48 44.37
C GLU A 239 -15.14 -21.43 45.58
N GLU A 240 -16.41 -21.03 45.38
CA GLU A 240 -17.48 -21.05 46.40
C GLU A 240 -17.88 -22.49 46.79
N LEU A 241 -17.74 -23.43 45.85
CA LEU A 241 -17.97 -24.87 46.10
C LEU A 241 -16.73 -25.58 46.73
N GLY A 242 -15.60 -24.84 46.98
CA GLY A 242 -14.37 -25.39 47.50
C GLY A 242 -13.55 -26.23 46.51
N GLU A 243 -13.86 -26.11 45.20
CA GLU A 243 -13.23 -26.84 44.08
C GLU A 243 -12.18 -26.01 43.32
N SER A 244 -11.64 -24.93 43.93
CA SER A 244 -10.50 -24.23 43.33
C SER A 244 -9.21 -24.97 43.63
N ASN A 245 -9.00 -26.08 42.95
CA ASN A 245 -7.80 -26.85 43.16
C ASN A 245 -6.95 -26.86 41.91
N THR A 246 -5.77 -26.22 41.95
CA THR A 246 -4.63 -26.53 41.10
C THR A 246 -4.44 -28.04 40.96
N GLU A 247 -4.85 -28.82 41.97
CA GLU A 247 -4.91 -30.27 41.93
C GLU A 247 -5.87 -30.85 40.89
N THR A 248 -7.09 -30.29 40.76
CA THR A 248 -8.08 -30.77 39.78
C THR A 248 -7.63 -30.45 38.36
N ASP A 249 -7.15 -29.24 38.13
CA ASP A 249 -6.61 -28.83 36.81
C ASP A 249 -5.36 -29.68 36.47
N ALA A 250 -4.49 -29.91 37.43
CA ALA A 250 -3.32 -30.77 37.25
C ALA A 250 -3.68 -32.22 36.92
N GLN A 251 -4.72 -32.79 37.56
CA GLN A 251 -5.22 -34.12 37.21
C GLN A 251 -5.81 -34.16 35.78
N GLU A 252 -6.48 -33.09 35.34
CA GLU A 252 -6.96 -32.96 33.96
C GLU A 252 -5.79 -32.90 32.98
N TYR A 253 -4.77 -32.11 33.29
CA TYR A 253 -3.55 -32.02 32.49
C TYR A 253 -2.78 -33.33 32.41
N GLU A 254 -2.70 -34.09 33.52
CA GLU A 254 -2.07 -35.42 33.53
C GLU A 254 -2.81 -36.40 32.60
N LYS A 255 -4.14 -36.37 32.59
CA LYS A 255 -4.92 -37.18 31.64
C LYS A 255 -4.61 -36.81 30.20
N LYS A 256 -4.63 -35.50 29.85
CA LYS A 256 -4.27 -35.02 28.54
C LYS A 256 -2.84 -35.38 28.14
N LEU A 257 -1.91 -35.36 29.12
CA LEU A 257 -0.52 -35.78 28.90
C LEU A 257 -0.38 -37.26 28.57
N GLN A 258 -1.19 -38.13 29.19
CA GLN A 258 -1.21 -39.57 28.85
C GLN A 258 -1.67 -39.81 27.41
N GLU A 259 -2.69 -39.08 26.95
CA GLU A 259 -3.24 -39.16 25.58
C GLU A 259 -2.35 -38.47 24.53
N LEU A 260 -1.46 -37.56 24.96
CA LEU A 260 -0.62 -36.78 24.07
C LEU A 260 0.37 -37.69 23.32
N GLN A 261 0.39 -37.54 21.99
CA GLN A 261 1.39 -38.16 21.12
C GLN A 261 2.65 -37.28 21.12
N ALA A 262 3.64 -37.64 21.95
CA ALA A 262 4.90 -36.91 22.11
C ALA A 262 6.03 -37.82 22.61
N SER A 263 7.27 -37.41 22.37
CA SER A 263 8.46 -38.11 22.87
C SER A 263 8.49 -38.16 24.38
N GLY A 264 9.23 -39.14 24.95
CA GLY A 264 9.39 -39.29 26.39
C GLY A 264 10.00 -38.05 27.05
N GLU A 265 10.91 -37.34 26.37
CA GLU A 265 11.55 -36.11 26.86
C GLU A 265 10.52 -34.97 27.00
N VAL A 266 9.66 -34.77 25.98
CA VAL A 266 8.60 -33.78 26.00
C VAL A 266 7.60 -34.08 27.12
N LYS A 267 7.15 -35.33 27.23
CA LYS A 267 6.23 -35.77 28.28
C LYS A 267 6.81 -35.54 29.69
N ALA A 268 8.08 -35.88 29.89
CA ALA A 268 8.77 -35.70 31.18
C ALA A 268 8.87 -34.18 31.53
N ARG A 269 9.10 -33.32 30.54
CA ARG A 269 9.15 -31.89 30.77
C ARG A 269 7.76 -31.32 31.10
N ILE A 270 6.72 -31.72 30.39
CA ILE A 270 5.34 -31.29 30.69
C ILE A 270 4.91 -31.76 32.09
N HIS A 271 5.19 -33.01 32.42
CA HIS A 271 4.90 -33.56 33.74
C HIS A 271 5.55 -32.73 34.86
N LYS A 272 6.84 -32.39 34.71
CA LYS A 272 7.55 -31.52 35.66
C LYS A 272 6.91 -30.13 35.81
N GLU A 273 6.41 -29.55 34.74
CA GLU A 273 5.71 -28.25 34.82
C GLU A 273 4.32 -28.40 35.47
N ILE A 274 3.63 -29.55 35.28
CA ILE A 274 2.39 -29.87 36.00
C ILE A 274 2.64 -30.05 37.50
N GLU A 275 3.70 -30.79 37.91
CA GLU A 275 4.08 -30.91 39.30
C GLU A 275 4.41 -29.55 39.94
N ARG A 276 5.14 -28.68 39.20
CA ARG A 276 5.42 -27.32 39.65
C ARG A 276 4.13 -26.51 39.82
N PHE A 277 3.17 -26.63 38.89
CA PHE A 277 1.89 -25.95 38.94
C PHE A 277 1.04 -26.35 40.15
N GLN A 278 1.07 -27.63 40.57
CA GLN A 278 0.40 -28.11 41.79
C GLN A 278 0.89 -27.40 43.06
N GLY A 279 2.19 -27.04 43.08
CA GLY A 279 2.81 -26.35 44.23
C GLY A 279 2.54 -24.82 44.26
N ILE A 280 1.90 -24.25 43.25
CA ILE A 280 1.65 -22.79 43.14
C ILE A 280 0.24 -22.47 43.69
N SER A 281 0.13 -21.41 44.51
CA SER A 281 -1.18 -20.92 44.96
C SER A 281 -2.10 -20.57 43.79
N GLY A 282 -3.31 -21.12 43.77
CA GLY A 282 -4.25 -21.06 42.66
C GLY A 282 -4.60 -19.66 42.17
N ASN A 283 -4.53 -18.64 43.03
CA ASN A 283 -4.89 -17.25 42.74
C ASN A 283 -3.68 -16.35 42.47
N SER A 284 -2.50 -16.89 42.16
CA SER A 284 -1.33 -16.09 41.84
C SER A 284 -1.22 -15.80 40.33
N SER A 285 -0.60 -14.67 39.98
CA SER A 285 -0.26 -14.36 38.58
C SER A 285 0.67 -15.42 37.98
N GLU A 286 1.48 -16.10 38.81
CA GLU A 286 2.36 -17.20 38.41
C GLU A 286 1.54 -18.44 38.00
N SER A 287 0.44 -18.73 38.71
CA SER A 287 -0.48 -19.83 38.38
C SER A 287 -1.09 -19.61 36.99
N THR A 288 -1.55 -18.38 36.64
CA THR A 288 -2.11 -18.06 35.34
C THR A 288 -1.09 -18.24 34.22
N VAL A 289 0.16 -17.80 34.44
CA VAL A 289 1.25 -17.95 33.45
C VAL A 289 1.60 -19.44 33.26
N SER A 290 1.73 -20.20 34.35
CA SER A 290 2.03 -21.63 34.28
C SER A 290 0.91 -22.43 33.61
N ARG A 291 -0.35 -22.11 33.90
CA ARG A 291 -1.54 -22.67 33.23
C ARG A 291 -1.46 -22.48 31.71
N GLY A 292 -1.33 -21.23 31.23
CA GLY A 292 -1.23 -20.93 29.80
C GLY A 292 -0.04 -21.61 29.11
N TYR A 293 1.05 -21.79 29.82
CA TYR A 293 2.21 -22.52 29.33
C TYR A 293 1.93 -24.02 29.17
N ILE A 294 1.41 -24.68 30.22
CA ILE A 294 1.05 -26.12 30.18
C ILE A 294 0.00 -26.38 29.09
N GLU A 295 -1.05 -25.55 29.01
CA GLU A 295 -2.07 -25.66 27.97
C GLU A 295 -1.45 -25.55 26.57
N THR A 296 -0.54 -24.59 26.36
CA THR A 296 0.18 -24.46 25.09
C THR A 296 0.98 -25.71 24.74
N LEU A 297 1.69 -26.29 25.71
CA LEU A 297 2.48 -27.52 25.49
C LEU A 297 1.60 -28.74 25.19
N LEU A 298 0.45 -28.85 25.83
CA LEU A 298 -0.51 -29.93 25.62
C LEU A 298 -1.27 -29.81 24.29
N GLU A 299 -1.47 -28.58 23.80
CA GLU A 299 -2.14 -28.32 22.50
C GLU A 299 -1.21 -28.47 21.29
N LEU A 300 0.12 -28.52 21.50
CA LEU A 300 1.08 -28.68 20.41
C LEU A 300 1.04 -30.13 19.86
N PRO A 301 1.00 -30.26 18.52
CA PRO A 301 1.00 -31.57 17.87
C PRO A 301 2.42 -32.11 17.74
N TRP A 302 3.02 -32.58 18.82
CA TRP A 302 4.42 -33.03 18.86
C TRP A 302 4.72 -34.14 17.85
N ASP A 303 3.90 -35.21 17.83
CA ASP A 303 4.04 -36.36 16.94
C ASP A 303 2.73 -36.69 16.19
N ALA A 304 1.71 -35.84 16.30
CA ALA A 304 0.44 -36.03 15.57
C ALA A 304 0.61 -35.65 14.09
N VAL A 305 0.45 -36.60 13.20
CA VAL A 305 0.59 -36.42 11.75
C VAL A 305 -0.74 -36.65 11.03
N SER A 306 -0.96 -35.93 9.94
CA SER A 306 -2.02 -36.25 8.97
C SER A 306 -1.43 -37.14 7.85
N GLU A 307 -2.27 -38.01 7.31
CA GLU A 307 -1.89 -38.79 6.11
C GLU A 307 -1.91 -37.88 4.88
N ASP A 308 -0.81 -37.89 4.13
CA ASP A 308 -0.67 -37.10 2.92
C ASP A 308 -1.18 -37.91 1.72
N ASN A 309 -1.97 -37.27 0.86
CA ASN A 309 -2.32 -37.83 -0.44
C ASN A 309 -1.12 -37.74 -1.39
N LYS A 310 -0.65 -38.88 -1.92
CA LYS A 310 0.52 -38.99 -2.79
C LYS A 310 0.15 -39.09 -4.28
N ASP A 311 -1.14 -39.05 -4.62
CA ASP A 311 -1.59 -39.18 -6.01
C ASP A 311 -1.38 -37.88 -6.78
N LEU A 312 -0.37 -37.89 -7.65
CA LEU A 312 -0.05 -36.73 -8.53
C LEU A 312 -1.16 -36.42 -9.53
N LYS A 313 -1.92 -37.45 -9.99
CA LYS A 313 -3.07 -37.20 -10.90
C LYS A 313 -4.18 -36.47 -10.18
N HIS A 314 -4.43 -36.82 -8.93
CA HIS A 314 -5.38 -36.12 -8.08
C HIS A 314 -4.91 -34.67 -7.85
N ALA A 315 -3.63 -34.46 -7.55
CA ALA A 315 -3.06 -33.15 -7.38
C ALA A 315 -3.18 -32.29 -8.64
N GLN A 316 -2.86 -32.84 -9.81
CA GLN A 316 -3.03 -32.15 -11.10
C GLN A 316 -4.49 -31.74 -11.32
N LYS A 317 -5.43 -32.67 -11.10
CA LYS A 317 -6.85 -32.39 -11.27
C LYS A 317 -7.32 -31.22 -10.38
N ILE A 318 -6.92 -31.19 -9.12
CA ILE A 318 -7.27 -30.09 -8.19
C ILE A 318 -6.67 -28.76 -8.65
N LEU A 319 -5.40 -28.76 -9.10
CA LEU A 319 -4.76 -27.56 -9.60
C LEU A 319 -5.45 -27.02 -10.86
N ASP A 320 -5.91 -27.91 -11.73
CA ASP A 320 -6.63 -27.55 -12.96
C ASP A 320 -8.06 -27.06 -12.67
N GLU A 321 -8.73 -27.65 -11.69
CA GLU A 321 -10.05 -27.19 -11.23
C GLU A 321 -10.01 -25.82 -10.56
N ASP A 322 -8.95 -25.51 -9.80
CA ASP A 322 -8.85 -24.27 -9.02
C ASP A 322 -8.21 -23.11 -9.78
N HIS A 323 -7.38 -23.40 -10.79
CA HIS A 323 -6.57 -22.40 -11.48
C HIS A 323 -6.62 -22.56 -12.99
N TYR A 324 -7.13 -21.55 -13.67
CA TYR A 324 -7.06 -21.47 -15.12
C TYR A 324 -5.66 -21.03 -15.59
N GLY A 325 -5.09 -21.71 -16.57
CA GLY A 325 -3.73 -21.47 -17.08
C GLY A 325 -2.66 -21.84 -16.06
N LEU A 326 -1.55 -21.08 -16.03
CA LEU A 326 -0.40 -21.29 -15.14
C LEU A 326 0.28 -22.66 -15.33
N GLU A 327 0.29 -23.18 -16.55
CA GLU A 327 0.75 -24.56 -16.86
C GLU A 327 2.17 -24.85 -16.31
N LYS A 328 3.13 -23.92 -16.54
CA LYS A 328 4.49 -24.05 -16.02
C LYS A 328 4.56 -24.08 -14.49
N VAL A 329 3.73 -23.26 -13.83
CA VAL A 329 3.66 -23.22 -12.37
C VAL A 329 3.13 -24.54 -11.82
N LYS A 330 2.07 -25.08 -12.45
CA LYS A 330 1.48 -26.38 -12.09
C LYS A 330 2.47 -27.52 -12.32
N GLU A 331 3.15 -27.53 -13.46
CA GLU A 331 4.17 -28.55 -13.79
C GLU A 331 5.30 -28.55 -12.76
N ARG A 332 5.86 -27.38 -12.43
CA ARG A 332 6.90 -27.26 -11.40
C ARG A 332 6.42 -27.74 -10.02
N ILE A 333 5.18 -27.42 -9.66
CA ILE A 333 4.58 -27.91 -8.41
C ILE A 333 4.47 -29.43 -8.42
N LEU A 334 4.04 -30.03 -9.54
CA LEU A 334 3.92 -31.49 -9.67
C LEU A 334 5.29 -32.17 -9.65
N GLU A 335 6.30 -31.61 -10.29
CA GLU A 335 7.70 -32.09 -10.22
C GLU A 335 8.19 -32.07 -8.77
N PHE A 336 8.00 -30.97 -8.06
CA PHE A 336 8.36 -30.84 -6.66
C PHE A 336 7.67 -31.89 -5.78
N LEU A 337 6.35 -32.09 -5.97
CA LEU A 337 5.59 -33.10 -5.24
C LEU A 337 6.07 -34.53 -5.56
N ALA A 338 6.45 -34.78 -6.80
CA ALA A 338 7.01 -36.08 -7.22
C ALA A 338 8.33 -36.35 -6.49
N VAL A 339 9.26 -35.40 -6.51
CA VAL A 339 10.55 -35.50 -5.79
C VAL A 339 10.33 -35.77 -4.31
N ARG A 340 9.44 -34.97 -3.67
CA ARG A 340 9.09 -35.13 -2.24
C ARG A 340 8.54 -36.52 -1.93
N ASN A 341 7.69 -37.05 -2.80
CA ASN A 341 7.12 -38.39 -2.62
C ASN A 341 8.16 -39.51 -2.80
N LEU A 342 9.15 -39.30 -3.65
CA LEU A 342 10.24 -40.28 -3.92
C LEU A 342 11.30 -40.24 -2.80
N THR A 343 11.69 -39.08 -2.32
CA THR A 343 12.73 -38.92 -1.30
C THR A 343 12.26 -39.30 0.10
N GLY A 344 10.95 -39.18 0.37
CA GLY A 344 10.35 -39.54 1.65
C GLY A 344 10.81 -38.71 2.85
N LYS A 345 11.69 -37.72 2.66
CA LYS A 345 12.23 -36.83 3.67
C LYS A 345 12.13 -35.37 3.23
N GLY A 346 11.99 -34.49 4.20
CA GLY A 346 11.77 -33.06 4.00
C GLY A 346 12.95 -32.22 3.51
N GLU A 347 13.94 -32.82 2.87
CA GLU A 347 15.11 -32.11 2.29
C GLU A 347 14.83 -31.40 0.94
N SER A 348 13.58 -31.26 0.58
CA SER A 348 13.22 -30.55 -0.65
C SER A 348 13.39 -29.04 -0.50
N PRO A 349 13.87 -28.32 -1.50
CA PRO A 349 13.96 -26.87 -1.47
C PRO A 349 12.57 -26.26 -1.21
N ILE A 350 12.53 -25.08 -0.64
CA ILE A 350 11.26 -24.41 -0.31
C ILE A 350 10.75 -23.71 -1.57
N ILE A 351 9.51 -23.99 -1.97
CA ILE A 351 8.89 -23.26 -3.08
C ILE A 351 8.63 -21.81 -2.68
N CYS A 352 9.11 -20.88 -3.48
CA CYS A 352 8.78 -19.47 -3.38
C CYS A 352 8.03 -18.99 -4.64
N LEU A 353 6.76 -18.65 -4.48
CA LEU A 353 5.93 -18.11 -5.56
C LEU A 353 6.18 -16.59 -5.66
N VAL A 354 6.83 -16.13 -6.71
CA VAL A 354 7.16 -14.72 -6.92
C VAL A 354 6.36 -14.16 -8.09
N GLY A 355 5.77 -12.99 -7.91
CA GLY A 355 5.03 -12.33 -8.99
C GLY A 355 4.11 -11.21 -8.50
N PRO A 356 3.45 -10.48 -9.40
CA PRO A 356 2.61 -9.35 -9.07
C PRO A 356 1.47 -9.70 -8.10
N PRO A 357 0.94 -8.71 -7.37
CA PRO A 357 -0.19 -8.95 -6.48
C PRO A 357 -1.45 -9.36 -7.26
N GLY A 358 -2.22 -10.30 -6.69
CA GLY A 358 -3.48 -10.77 -7.28
C GLY A 358 -3.35 -11.85 -8.36
N THR A 359 -2.16 -12.42 -8.57
CA THR A 359 -1.92 -13.50 -9.53
C THR A 359 -2.16 -14.90 -8.96
N GLY A 360 -2.78 -15.00 -7.78
CA GLY A 360 -3.20 -16.29 -7.25
C GLY A 360 -2.20 -17.03 -6.37
N LYS A 361 -1.03 -16.47 -6.03
CA LYS A 361 0.01 -17.12 -5.20
C LYS A 361 -0.53 -17.78 -3.93
N THR A 362 -1.31 -17.04 -3.15
CA THR A 362 -1.93 -17.55 -1.91
C THR A 362 -2.98 -18.63 -2.18
N SER A 363 -3.72 -18.55 -3.28
CA SER A 363 -4.70 -19.60 -3.66
C SER A 363 -4.03 -20.86 -4.15
N ILE A 364 -2.93 -20.75 -4.89
CA ILE A 364 -2.11 -21.92 -5.33
C ILE A 364 -1.64 -22.71 -4.10
N ALA A 365 -1.06 -22.05 -3.09
CA ALA A 365 -0.63 -22.73 -1.86
C ALA A 365 -1.78 -23.47 -1.15
N ARG A 366 -2.99 -22.87 -1.15
CA ARG A 366 -4.19 -23.53 -0.60
C ARG A 366 -4.60 -24.74 -1.43
N SER A 367 -4.53 -24.65 -2.74
CA SER A 367 -4.86 -25.77 -3.62
C SER A 367 -3.86 -26.92 -3.50
N ILE A 368 -2.58 -26.63 -3.29
CA ILE A 368 -1.56 -27.64 -2.97
C ILE A 368 -1.92 -28.32 -1.64
N ALA A 369 -2.30 -27.57 -0.60
CA ALA A 369 -2.72 -28.17 0.66
C ALA A 369 -3.93 -29.09 0.50
N ARG A 370 -4.93 -28.65 -0.31
CA ARG A 370 -6.11 -29.45 -0.64
C ARG A 370 -5.72 -30.72 -1.43
N ALA A 371 -4.82 -30.59 -2.37
CA ALA A 371 -4.36 -31.72 -3.20
C ALA A 371 -3.64 -32.80 -2.41
N LEU A 372 -2.95 -32.39 -1.36
CA LEU A 372 -2.20 -33.29 -0.46
C LEU A 372 -2.99 -33.70 0.78
N ASP A 373 -4.24 -33.27 0.94
CA ASP A 373 -5.06 -33.44 2.14
C ASP A 373 -4.39 -32.88 3.43
N LYS A 374 -3.47 -31.91 3.27
CA LYS A 374 -2.76 -31.27 4.38
C LYS A 374 -3.57 -30.16 5.05
N LYS A 375 -3.41 -30.04 6.35
CA LYS A 375 -3.88 -28.86 7.07
C LYS A 375 -3.12 -27.62 6.59
N TYR A 376 -3.87 -26.55 6.33
CA TYR A 376 -3.33 -25.31 5.77
C TYR A 376 -3.27 -24.20 6.81
N VAL A 377 -2.11 -23.59 6.97
CA VAL A 377 -1.89 -22.42 7.80
C VAL A 377 -1.26 -21.31 6.98
N ARG A 378 -1.73 -20.09 7.13
CA ARG A 378 -1.14 -18.90 6.51
C ARG A 378 -0.52 -18.01 7.58
N ILE A 379 0.75 -17.70 7.42
CA ILE A 379 1.50 -16.78 8.26
C ILE A 379 1.89 -15.57 7.41
N SER A 380 1.32 -14.39 7.70
CA SER A 380 1.71 -13.16 7.00
C SER A 380 2.95 -12.59 7.67
N LEU A 381 4.02 -12.41 6.90
CA LEU A 381 5.26 -11.78 7.33
C LEU A 381 5.27 -10.28 7.05
N GLY A 382 4.34 -9.80 6.23
CA GLY A 382 4.14 -8.37 5.98
C GLY A 382 3.70 -7.63 7.23
N GLY A 383 4.55 -6.72 7.73
CA GLY A 383 4.29 -5.93 8.93
C GLY A 383 4.85 -6.53 10.23
N VAL A 384 5.52 -7.67 10.19
CA VAL A 384 6.33 -8.20 11.30
C VAL A 384 7.52 -7.26 11.52
N ARG A 385 7.77 -6.86 12.77
CA ARG A 385 8.81 -5.88 13.13
C ARG A 385 9.85 -6.42 14.11
N ASP A 386 9.52 -7.52 14.78
CA ASP A 386 10.33 -8.09 15.86
C ASP A 386 10.56 -9.60 15.61
N GLU A 387 11.79 -10.05 15.77
CA GLU A 387 12.16 -11.48 15.75
C GLU A 387 11.31 -12.30 16.71
N ALA A 388 10.94 -11.72 17.85
CA ALA A 388 10.10 -12.37 18.85
C ALA A 388 8.69 -12.73 18.33
N GLU A 389 8.19 -12.07 17.25
CA GLU A 389 6.95 -12.53 16.62
C GLU A 389 7.10 -13.90 15.94
N ILE A 390 8.31 -14.26 15.47
CA ILE A 390 8.60 -15.54 14.82
C ILE A 390 8.97 -16.60 15.87
N ARG A 391 9.88 -16.24 16.80
CA ARG A 391 10.47 -17.14 17.81
C ARG A 391 9.77 -17.13 19.16
N GLY A 392 8.73 -16.30 19.35
CA GLY A 392 8.05 -16.15 20.63
C GLY A 392 8.79 -15.26 21.63
N HIS A 393 8.11 -14.91 22.70
CA HIS A 393 8.65 -14.12 23.80
C HIS A 393 9.02 -15.03 24.96
N ARG A 394 10.11 -14.74 25.68
CA ARG A 394 10.47 -15.49 26.88
C ARG A 394 9.34 -15.42 27.90
N ARG A 395 8.95 -16.55 28.46
CA ARG A 395 7.81 -16.69 29.38
C ARG A 395 7.88 -15.83 30.65
N THR A 396 9.04 -15.25 30.95
CA THR A 396 9.23 -14.34 32.08
C THR A 396 8.61 -12.95 31.87
N TYR A 397 8.24 -12.61 30.66
CA TYR A 397 7.59 -11.32 30.35
C TYR A 397 6.07 -11.42 30.51
N VAL A 398 5.46 -10.36 31.04
CA VAL A 398 3.99 -10.26 31.09
C VAL A 398 3.43 -10.20 29.66
N GLY A 399 2.49 -11.10 29.34
CA GLY A 399 1.93 -11.20 27.99
C GLY A 399 2.77 -12.01 27.00
N ALA A 400 3.75 -12.79 27.50
CA ALA A 400 4.53 -13.68 26.65
C ALA A 400 3.62 -14.69 25.93
N MET A 401 3.93 -14.93 24.66
CA MET A 401 3.20 -15.87 23.81
C MET A 401 4.16 -16.60 22.86
N PRO A 402 3.79 -17.80 22.39
CA PRO A 402 4.59 -18.51 21.39
C PRO A 402 4.67 -17.73 20.07
N GLY A 403 5.72 -17.97 19.32
CA GLY A 403 5.94 -17.38 18.01
C GLY A 403 4.89 -17.84 16.99
N ARG A 404 4.81 -17.13 15.89
CA ARG A 404 3.83 -17.39 14.82
C ARG A 404 3.97 -18.78 14.21
N ILE A 405 5.19 -19.33 14.15
CA ILE A 405 5.44 -20.68 13.61
C ILE A 405 4.83 -21.73 14.53
N VAL A 406 5.15 -21.68 15.81
CA VAL A 406 4.63 -22.63 16.82
C VAL A 406 3.12 -22.47 16.98
N ASN A 407 2.62 -21.24 17.00
CA ASN A 407 1.18 -21.01 17.02
C ASN A 407 0.49 -21.54 15.76
N GLY A 408 1.15 -21.49 14.60
CA GLY A 408 0.70 -22.10 13.36
C GLY A 408 0.55 -23.62 13.48
N LEU A 409 1.52 -24.31 14.09
CA LEU A 409 1.43 -25.74 14.38
C LEU A 409 0.25 -26.06 15.31
N ARG A 410 0.09 -25.28 16.38
CA ARG A 410 -1.03 -25.42 17.32
C ARG A 410 -2.39 -25.30 16.60
N MET A 411 -2.54 -24.30 15.72
CA MET A 411 -3.76 -24.10 14.93
C MET A 411 -4.02 -25.23 13.93
N ALA A 412 -2.96 -25.81 13.36
CA ALA A 412 -3.05 -26.93 12.44
C ALA A 412 -3.48 -28.24 13.13
N GLY A 413 -3.06 -28.44 14.39
CA GLY A 413 -3.30 -29.66 15.14
C GLY A 413 -2.53 -30.88 14.63
N VAL A 414 -1.59 -30.69 13.72
CA VAL A 414 -0.69 -31.71 13.16
C VAL A 414 0.71 -31.15 12.99
N LYS A 415 1.75 -32.00 13.07
CA LYS A 415 3.14 -31.56 12.92
C LYS A 415 3.59 -31.39 11.45
N ASN A 416 2.82 -31.95 10.50
CA ASN A 416 3.12 -31.93 9.08
C ASN A 416 2.16 -31.03 8.22
N PRO A 417 1.75 -29.84 8.67
CA PRO A 417 0.88 -28.98 7.88
C PRO A 417 1.59 -28.39 6.66
N LEU A 418 0.83 -27.77 5.77
CA LEU A 418 1.36 -26.82 4.81
C LEU A 418 1.27 -25.41 5.43
N MET A 419 2.43 -24.75 5.58
CA MET A 419 2.54 -23.38 6.06
C MET A 419 2.90 -22.43 4.93
N LEU A 420 2.02 -21.50 4.61
CA LEU A 420 2.29 -20.41 3.69
C LEU A 420 2.89 -19.23 4.42
N LEU A 421 4.11 -18.88 4.08
CA LEU A 421 4.83 -17.68 4.51
C LEU A 421 4.55 -16.55 3.50
N ASP A 422 3.54 -15.74 3.78
CA ASP A 422 3.04 -14.75 2.82
C ASP A 422 3.73 -13.40 2.99
N GLU A 423 4.10 -12.76 1.86
CA GLU A 423 4.75 -11.45 1.80
C GLU A 423 6.16 -11.43 2.45
N ILE A 424 7.02 -12.43 2.12
CA ILE A 424 8.38 -12.53 2.67
C ILE A 424 9.32 -11.39 2.20
N ASP A 425 8.95 -10.70 1.12
CA ASP A 425 9.62 -9.53 0.54
C ASP A 425 9.36 -8.22 1.30
N LYS A 426 8.33 -8.15 2.13
CA LYS A 426 7.98 -6.93 2.85
C LYS A 426 8.75 -6.81 4.16
N ARG A 427 9.88 -6.12 4.11
CA ARG A 427 10.69 -5.80 5.30
C ARG A 427 10.20 -4.53 5.99
N SER A 428 10.21 -4.54 7.31
CA SER A 428 10.32 -3.31 8.08
C SER A 428 11.80 -3.05 8.35
N SER A 429 12.28 -1.87 7.99
CA SER A 429 13.69 -1.44 8.15
C SER A 429 14.06 -1.07 9.58
N ASP A 430 13.28 -1.47 10.59
CA ASP A 430 13.48 -1.08 11.98
C ASP A 430 14.46 -1.99 12.73
N TYR A 431 15.31 -1.37 13.52
CA TYR A 431 16.51 -1.85 14.24
C TYR A 431 16.29 -2.93 15.33
N LYS A 432 15.16 -3.64 15.39
CA LYS A 432 14.90 -4.63 16.43
C LYS A 432 14.84 -6.06 15.91
N GLY A 433 16.00 -6.71 15.85
CA GLY A 433 16.13 -8.13 15.52
C GLY A 433 16.14 -8.44 14.02
N ASP A 434 16.83 -9.51 13.65
CA ASP A 434 16.95 -9.95 12.25
C ASP A 434 15.91 -11.04 11.96
N ILE A 435 14.76 -10.62 11.44
CA ILE A 435 13.68 -11.54 11.00
C ILE A 435 14.20 -12.55 9.98
N ALA A 436 15.16 -12.15 9.13
CA ALA A 436 15.76 -13.04 8.14
C ALA A 436 16.55 -14.15 8.80
N SER A 437 17.31 -13.87 9.86
CA SER A 437 18.02 -14.89 10.64
C SER A 437 17.07 -15.87 11.34
N ALA A 438 15.96 -15.37 11.90
CA ALA A 438 14.94 -16.24 12.49
C ALA A 438 14.30 -17.16 11.43
N MET A 439 14.03 -16.61 10.25
CA MET A 439 13.47 -17.39 9.15
C MET A 439 14.47 -18.39 8.56
N LEU A 440 15.77 -18.08 8.58
CA LEU A 440 16.80 -19.05 8.16
C LEU A 440 16.78 -20.29 9.04
N GLU A 441 16.65 -20.16 10.36
CA GLU A 441 16.55 -21.33 11.25
C GLU A 441 15.28 -22.15 11.01
N VAL A 442 14.15 -21.49 10.72
CA VAL A 442 12.88 -22.17 10.40
C VAL A 442 12.98 -22.94 9.09
N LEU A 443 13.65 -22.37 8.09
CA LEU A 443 13.67 -22.87 6.71
C LEU A 443 14.89 -23.75 6.39
N ASP A 444 15.87 -23.78 7.26
CA ASP A 444 17.06 -24.63 7.08
C ASP A 444 16.76 -26.07 7.49
N SER A 445 16.75 -27.00 6.55
CA SER A 445 16.49 -28.43 6.78
C SER A 445 17.49 -29.09 7.74
N GLU A 446 18.71 -28.55 7.86
CA GLU A 446 19.71 -29.07 8.80
C GLU A 446 19.43 -28.65 10.25
N GLN A 447 18.71 -27.54 10.48
CA GLN A 447 18.49 -26.95 11.80
C GLN A 447 17.03 -27.03 12.25
N ASN A 448 16.06 -27.02 11.34
CA ASN A 448 14.63 -26.88 11.64
C ASN A 448 14.04 -28.07 12.44
N HIS A 449 14.70 -29.24 12.45
CA HIS A 449 14.30 -30.38 13.30
C HIS A 449 14.48 -30.13 14.82
N LYS A 450 15.20 -29.07 15.20
CA LYS A 450 15.42 -28.62 16.57
C LYS A 450 15.10 -27.16 16.78
N PHE A 451 14.11 -26.63 16.03
CA PHE A 451 13.71 -25.25 16.19
C PHE A 451 13.32 -24.93 17.64
N ARG A 452 13.84 -23.83 18.18
CA ARG A 452 13.55 -23.41 19.54
C ARG A 452 12.77 -22.10 19.57
N ASP A 453 11.53 -22.23 19.95
CA ASP A 453 10.70 -21.09 20.34
C ASP A 453 11.05 -20.63 21.75
N HIS A 454 11.19 -19.34 21.98
CA HIS A 454 11.58 -18.78 23.28
C HIS A 454 10.51 -18.93 24.37
N TYR A 455 9.24 -19.09 23.97
CA TYR A 455 8.16 -19.38 24.91
C TYR A 455 8.10 -20.85 25.28
N VAL A 456 8.17 -21.71 24.27
CA VAL A 456 8.07 -23.18 24.46
C VAL A 456 9.30 -23.76 25.11
N GLU A 457 10.50 -23.25 24.80
CA GLU A 457 11.82 -23.68 25.33
C GLU A 457 12.19 -25.16 25.08
N LEU A 458 11.31 -25.90 24.40
CA LEU A 458 11.57 -27.26 23.94
C LEU A 458 11.86 -27.27 22.43
N PRO A 459 12.70 -28.21 21.96
CA PRO A 459 12.91 -28.35 20.53
C PRO A 459 11.61 -28.80 19.84
N VAL A 460 11.18 -28.05 18.82
CA VAL A 460 10.01 -28.37 17.99
C VAL A 460 10.53 -28.82 16.64
N ASP A 461 10.10 -29.98 16.20
CA ASP A 461 10.49 -30.53 14.91
C ASP A 461 9.63 -29.96 13.77
N LEU A 462 10.24 -29.15 12.90
CA LEU A 462 9.62 -28.55 11.72
C LEU A 462 9.95 -29.28 10.41
N SER A 463 10.71 -30.38 10.46
CA SER A 463 11.21 -31.08 9.26
C SER A 463 10.10 -31.66 8.37
N GLU A 464 8.94 -31.97 8.93
CA GLU A 464 7.79 -32.47 8.18
C GLU A 464 6.82 -31.38 7.69
N VAL A 465 7.02 -30.13 8.10
CA VAL A 465 6.23 -28.99 7.64
C VAL A 465 6.55 -28.72 6.17
N LEU A 466 5.51 -28.59 5.35
CA LEU A 466 5.66 -28.12 3.98
C LEU A 466 5.60 -26.60 3.95
N PHE A 467 6.75 -25.96 3.87
CA PHE A 467 6.82 -24.51 3.73
C PHE A 467 6.66 -24.08 2.27
N ILE A 468 5.79 -23.12 2.03
CA ILE A 468 5.68 -22.39 0.76
C ILE A 468 5.80 -20.91 1.10
N ALA A 469 6.65 -20.19 0.37
CA ALA A 469 6.78 -18.74 0.50
C ALA A 469 6.05 -18.01 -0.63
N SER A 470 5.62 -16.79 -0.40
CA SER A 470 5.14 -15.90 -1.45
C SER A 470 5.80 -14.53 -1.36
N ALA A 471 6.15 -13.95 -2.53
CA ALA A 471 6.73 -12.63 -2.65
C ALA A 471 6.15 -11.88 -3.85
N ASN A 472 6.21 -10.55 -3.84
CA ASN A 472 5.85 -9.76 -5.02
C ASN A 472 7.08 -9.40 -5.87
N SER A 473 8.25 -9.28 -5.24
CA SER A 473 9.52 -8.96 -5.89
C SER A 473 10.63 -9.85 -5.35
N MET A 474 11.44 -10.41 -6.24
CA MET A 474 12.61 -11.20 -5.88
C MET A 474 13.73 -10.33 -5.28
N GLN A 475 13.84 -9.08 -5.72
CA GLN A 475 14.90 -8.17 -5.32
C GLN A 475 14.85 -7.80 -3.83
N ASP A 476 13.65 -7.86 -3.24
CA ASP A 476 13.43 -7.49 -1.84
C ASP A 476 13.62 -8.67 -0.87
N ILE A 477 13.83 -9.90 -1.40
CA ILE A 477 14.11 -11.09 -0.57
C ILE A 477 15.60 -11.13 -0.19
N PRO A 478 15.95 -11.41 1.08
CA PRO A 478 17.34 -11.59 1.49
C PRO A 478 18.06 -12.68 0.70
N GLY A 479 19.27 -12.39 0.22
CA GLY A 479 20.10 -13.36 -0.51
C GLY A 479 20.21 -14.74 0.17
N PRO A 480 20.54 -14.82 1.48
CA PRO A 480 20.62 -16.11 2.18
C PRO A 480 19.32 -16.92 2.21
N LEU A 481 18.17 -16.25 2.12
CA LEU A 481 16.87 -16.94 2.00
C LEU A 481 16.63 -17.42 0.57
N LEU A 482 17.03 -16.61 -0.44
CA LEU A 482 16.92 -16.98 -1.85
C LEU A 482 17.70 -18.26 -2.16
N ASP A 483 18.88 -18.43 -1.60
CA ASP A 483 19.73 -19.61 -1.80
C ASP A 483 19.08 -20.93 -1.33
N ARG A 484 18.05 -20.86 -0.49
CA ARG A 484 17.31 -22.02 0.03
C ARG A 484 15.94 -22.22 -0.63
N MET A 485 15.59 -21.36 -1.57
CA MET A 485 14.28 -21.37 -2.20
C MET A 485 14.34 -21.74 -3.66
N GLU A 486 13.42 -22.57 -4.10
CA GLU A 486 13.12 -22.76 -5.50
C GLU A 486 12.12 -21.70 -5.95
N ILE A 487 12.56 -20.78 -6.80
CA ILE A 487 11.74 -19.67 -7.29
C ILE A 487 10.85 -20.15 -8.43
N ILE A 488 9.54 -19.97 -8.26
CA ILE A 488 8.55 -20.18 -9.30
C ILE A 488 7.90 -18.84 -9.63
N GLU A 489 8.17 -18.33 -10.82
CA GLU A 489 7.62 -17.06 -11.26
C GLU A 489 6.16 -17.20 -11.69
N VAL A 490 5.30 -16.42 -11.06
CA VAL A 490 3.87 -16.32 -11.40
C VAL A 490 3.64 -15.03 -12.17
N SER A 491 3.58 -15.14 -13.48
CA SER A 491 3.45 -14.00 -14.38
C SER A 491 2.05 -13.34 -14.35
N SER A 492 1.95 -12.17 -14.99
CA SER A 492 0.68 -11.46 -15.20
C SER A 492 -0.28 -12.27 -16.07
N TYR A 493 -1.58 -12.14 -15.80
CA TYR A 493 -2.63 -12.74 -16.62
C TYR A 493 -2.93 -11.93 -17.88
N THR A 494 -3.17 -12.62 -18.98
CA THR A 494 -3.77 -12.05 -20.19
C THR A 494 -5.23 -11.66 -19.97
N GLU A 495 -5.81 -10.85 -20.86
CA GLU A 495 -7.25 -10.53 -20.80
C GLU A 495 -8.12 -11.78 -20.91
N ASN A 496 -7.70 -12.76 -21.70
CA ASN A 496 -8.44 -14.03 -21.87
C ASN A 496 -8.36 -14.90 -20.62
N GLU A 497 -7.18 -15.03 -20.02
CA GLU A 497 -7.03 -15.71 -18.73
C GLU A 497 -7.88 -15.03 -17.63
N LYS A 498 -7.84 -13.70 -17.53
CA LYS A 498 -8.70 -12.95 -16.59
C LYS A 498 -10.18 -13.18 -16.82
N PHE A 499 -10.58 -13.29 -18.10
CA PHE A 499 -11.97 -13.57 -18.46
C PHE A 499 -12.39 -14.95 -17.99
N HIS A 500 -11.59 -16.00 -18.24
CA HIS A 500 -11.88 -17.35 -17.77
C HIS A 500 -11.86 -17.45 -16.26
N ILE A 501 -10.84 -16.91 -15.59
CA ILE A 501 -10.77 -16.84 -14.12
C ILE A 501 -12.03 -16.16 -13.55
N ALA A 502 -12.45 -15.05 -14.15
CA ALA A 502 -13.64 -14.35 -13.69
C ALA A 502 -14.90 -15.18 -13.88
N LYS A 503 -15.05 -15.81 -15.04
CA LYS A 503 -16.25 -16.59 -15.41
C LYS A 503 -16.38 -17.88 -14.59
N ASP A 504 -15.26 -18.62 -14.46
CA ASP A 504 -15.28 -19.98 -13.91
C ASP A 504 -15.15 -19.97 -12.37
N HIS A 505 -14.50 -18.94 -11.78
CA HIS A 505 -14.22 -18.91 -10.34
C HIS A 505 -14.78 -17.68 -9.62
N LEU A 506 -14.55 -16.44 -10.15
CA LEU A 506 -14.87 -15.25 -9.38
C LEU A 506 -16.38 -14.96 -9.33
N LEU A 507 -17.12 -15.22 -10.41
CA LEU A 507 -18.56 -14.97 -10.44
C LEU A 507 -19.28 -15.83 -9.41
N ALA A 508 -19.07 -17.13 -9.39
CA ALA A 508 -19.69 -18.05 -8.44
C ALA A 508 -19.38 -17.64 -6.99
N LYS A 509 -18.09 -17.39 -6.69
CA LYS A 509 -17.62 -16.94 -5.38
C LYS A 509 -18.27 -15.62 -4.94
N GLN A 510 -18.40 -14.64 -5.86
CA GLN A 510 -18.99 -13.35 -5.53
C GLN A 510 -20.51 -13.41 -5.43
N PHE A 511 -21.18 -14.27 -6.18
CA PHE A 511 -22.62 -14.51 -6.04
C PHE A 511 -22.95 -15.09 -4.68
N GLU A 512 -22.25 -16.13 -4.26
CA GLU A 512 -22.38 -16.73 -2.93
C GLU A 512 -22.13 -15.71 -1.82
N LYS A 513 -20.99 -15.01 -1.90
CA LYS A 513 -20.57 -14.03 -0.88
C LYS A 513 -21.55 -12.87 -0.69
N ASN A 514 -22.23 -12.44 -1.76
CA ASN A 514 -23.15 -11.31 -1.72
C ASN A 514 -24.64 -11.75 -1.66
N GLY A 515 -24.93 -13.04 -1.45
CA GLY A 515 -26.29 -13.56 -1.29
C GLY A 515 -27.17 -13.43 -2.54
N VAL A 516 -26.54 -13.40 -3.72
CA VAL A 516 -27.26 -13.35 -5.00
C VAL A 516 -27.51 -14.79 -5.44
N ALA A 517 -28.76 -15.25 -5.31
CA ALA A 517 -29.14 -16.60 -5.69
C ALA A 517 -28.96 -16.86 -7.19
N ASP A 518 -28.70 -18.12 -7.55
CA ASP A 518 -28.57 -18.55 -8.93
C ASP A 518 -29.77 -18.13 -9.79
N GLY A 519 -29.44 -17.54 -10.95
CA GLY A 519 -30.41 -17.04 -11.91
C GLY A 519 -30.96 -15.64 -11.67
N LYS A 520 -30.69 -14.98 -10.53
CA LYS A 520 -31.15 -13.61 -10.27
C LYS A 520 -30.22 -12.54 -10.85
N LEU A 521 -28.94 -12.86 -11.07
CA LEU A 521 -27.97 -11.96 -11.71
C LEU A 521 -27.26 -12.69 -12.85
N LYS A 522 -27.23 -12.08 -14.03
CA LYS A 522 -26.47 -12.57 -15.18
C LYS A 522 -25.59 -11.46 -15.72
N ILE A 523 -24.27 -11.68 -15.71
CA ILE A 523 -23.30 -10.78 -16.33
C ILE A 523 -22.91 -11.38 -17.68
N THR A 524 -23.08 -10.60 -18.76
CA THR A 524 -22.75 -11.07 -20.12
C THR A 524 -21.23 -11.08 -20.33
N ASP A 525 -20.74 -11.99 -21.18
CA ASP A 525 -19.33 -12.11 -21.53
C ASP A 525 -18.76 -10.78 -22.06
N LYS A 526 -19.56 -10.02 -22.84
CA LYS A 526 -19.18 -8.68 -23.31
C LYS A 526 -19.01 -7.68 -22.16
N ALA A 527 -19.91 -7.71 -21.16
CA ALA A 527 -19.79 -6.86 -19.99
C ALA A 527 -18.55 -7.24 -19.16
N LEU A 528 -18.29 -8.52 -18.97
CA LEU A 528 -17.14 -9.02 -18.23
C LEU A 528 -15.81 -8.61 -18.88
N ARG A 529 -15.68 -8.76 -20.21
CA ARG A 529 -14.51 -8.26 -20.95
C ARG A 529 -14.36 -6.74 -20.83
N MET A 530 -15.47 -5.99 -20.83
CA MET A 530 -15.44 -4.54 -20.64
C MET A 530 -15.04 -4.15 -19.22
N VAL A 531 -15.39 -4.94 -18.18
CA VAL A 531 -14.89 -4.73 -16.82
C VAL A 531 -13.37 -4.91 -16.78
N ILE A 532 -12.85 -5.94 -17.43
CA ILE A 532 -11.42 -6.22 -17.50
C ILE A 532 -10.66 -5.07 -18.19
N SER A 533 -11.10 -4.65 -19.38
CA SER A 533 -10.36 -3.69 -20.20
C SER A 533 -10.54 -2.24 -19.75
N SER A 534 -11.68 -1.86 -19.17
CA SER A 534 -12.04 -0.47 -18.95
C SER A 534 -12.24 -0.06 -17.49
N TYR A 535 -12.37 -1.01 -16.57
CA TYR A 535 -12.54 -0.71 -15.14
C TYR A 535 -11.41 -1.24 -14.27
N THR A 536 -10.52 -2.10 -14.81
CA THR A 536 -9.37 -2.63 -14.09
C THR A 536 -8.08 -2.40 -14.88
N ARG A 537 -6.99 -2.12 -14.17
CA ARG A 537 -5.62 -2.04 -14.71
C ARG A 537 -4.70 -2.67 -13.66
N GLU A 538 -4.47 -3.97 -13.83
CA GLU A 538 -3.72 -4.78 -12.86
C GLU A 538 -3.11 -6.02 -13.54
N ALA A 539 -2.02 -6.53 -12.99
CA ALA A 539 -1.39 -7.77 -13.45
C ALA A 539 -2.25 -9.01 -13.14
N GLY A 540 -2.86 -9.04 -11.96
CA GLY A 540 -3.72 -10.14 -11.49
C GLY A 540 -5.22 -9.88 -11.67
N VAL A 541 -6.03 -10.41 -10.74
CA VAL A 541 -7.51 -10.35 -10.76
C VAL A 541 -8.13 -9.78 -9.49
N ARG A 542 -7.35 -9.16 -8.60
CA ARG A 542 -7.84 -8.67 -7.31
C ARG A 542 -8.80 -7.49 -7.45
N SER A 543 -8.48 -6.56 -8.35
CA SER A 543 -9.36 -5.42 -8.66
C SER A 543 -10.60 -5.89 -9.42
N LEU A 544 -10.43 -6.84 -10.34
CA LEU A 544 -11.52 -7.47 -11.09
C LEU A 544 -12.51 -8.15 -10.13
N GLU A 545 -12.05 -8.93 -9.18
CA GLU A 545 -12.89 -9.53 -8.13
C GLU A 545 -13.68 -8.46 -7.37
N ARG A 546 -13.03 -7.33 -7.04
CA ARG A 546 -13.66 -6.21 -6.34
C ARG A 546 -14.73 -5.50 -7.18
N GLN A 547 -14.51 -5.32 -8.49
CA GLN A 547 -15.49 -4.74 -9.41
C GLN A 547 -16.69 -5.68 -9.58
N ILE A 548 -16.46 -6.99 -9.75
CA ILE A 548 -17.54 -8.00 -9.80
C ILE A 548 -18.35 -7.96 -8.49
N GLY A 549 -17.67 -7.90 -7.34
CA GLY A 549 -18.35 -7.78 -6.04
C GLY A 549 -19.17 -6.48 -5.91
N GLU A 550 -18.74 -5.38 -6.52
CA GLU A 550 -19.51 -4.13 -6.57
C GLU A 550 -20.81 -4.30 -7.39
N ILE A 551 -20.71 -4.94 -8.56
CA ILE A 551 -21.88 -5.28 -9.37
C ILE A 551 -22.84 -6.13 -8.56
N CYS A 552 -22.33 -7.18 -7.90
CA CYS A 552 -23.16 -8.08 -7.08
C CYS A 552 -23.87 -7.35 -5.93
N ARG A 553 -23.18 -6.44 -5.22
CA ARG A 553 -23.80 -5.65 -4.14
C ARG A 553 -24.91 -4.74 -4.64
N LYS A 554 -24.71 -4.06 -5.76
CA LYS A 554 -25.75 -3.18 -6.35
C LYS A 554 -26.91 -4.00 -6.87
N ALA A 555 -26.66 -5.17 -7.45
CA ALA A 555 -27.70 -6.09 -7.87
C ALA A 555 -28.47 -6.65 -6.66
N ALA A 556 -27.79 -7.08 -5.61
CA ALA A 556 -28.41 -7.58 -4.38
C ALA A 556 -29.33 -6.52 -3.74
N ARG A 557 -28.91 -5.24 -3.73
CA ARG A 557 -29.76 -4.15 -3.25
C ARG A 557 -31.04 -4.02 -4.07
N ARG A 558 -30.96 -3.99 -5.41
CA ARG A 558 -32.14 -3.89 -6.29
C ARG A 558 -33.09 -5.08 -6.12
N ILE A 559 -32.53 -6.29 -6.00
CA ILE A 559 -33.32 -7.51 -5.74
C ILE A 559 -34.03 -7.43 -4.39
N TYR A 560 -33.37 -6.92 -3.36
CA TYR A 560 -33.92 -6.78 -2.01
C TYR A 560 -35.03 -5.71 -1.95
N GLU A 561 -34.87 -4.59 -2.68
CA GLU A 561 -35.86 -3.52 -2.83
C GLU A 561 -37.08 -3.97 -3.66
N GLY A 562 -37.02 -5.14 -4.32
CA GLY A 562 -38.14 -5.75 -5.06
C GLY A 562 -38.29 -5.23 -6.51
N ASP A 563 -37.31 -4.48 -7.00
CA ASP A 563 -37.39 -3.81 -8.30
C ASP A 563 -37.33 -4.76 -9.51
N GLU A 564 -36.63 -5.89 -9.41
CA GLU A 564 -36.45 -6.81 -10.53
C GLU A 564 -36.34 -8.28 -10.12
N LYS A 565 -37.02 -9.17 -10.88
CA LYS A 565 -36.92 -10.61 -10.68
C LYS A 565 -35.61 -11.21 -11.16
N MET A 566 -34.97 -10.60 -12.20
CA MET A 566 -33.70 -10.99 -12.78
C MET A 566 -32.98 -9.77 -13.34
N ILE A 567 -31.76 -9.54 -12.89
CA ILE A 567 -30.91 -8.43 -13.37
C ILE A 567 -29.93 -8.96 -14.40
N ARG A 568 -29.90 -8.32 -15.59
CA ARG A 568 -28.95 -8.62 -16.65
C ARG A 568 -27.98 -7.46 -16.84
N VAL A 569 -26.69 -7.70 -16.56
CA VAL A 569 -25.62 -6.73 -16.77
C VAL A 569 -25.01 -6.92 -18.16
N THR A 570 -25.04 -5.86 -18.95
CA THR A 570 -24.54 -5.79 -20.33
C THR A 570 -23.53 -4.67 -20.46
N GLY A 571 -22.79 -4.60 -21.57
CA GLY A 571 -21.84 -3.49 -21.80
C GLY A 571 -22.51 -2.10 -21.84
N THR A 572 -23.81 -2.03 -22.15
CA THR A 572 -24.55 -0.76 -22.25
C THR A 572 -25.04 -0.20 -20.92
N ASN A 573 -25.33 -1.06 -19.94
CA ASN A 573 -25.79 -0.65 -18.60
C ASN A 573 -24.72 -0.83 -17.51
N LEU A 574 -23.48 -1.13 -17.90
CA LEU A 574 -22.40 -1.36 -16.96
C LEU A 574 -22.07 -0.07 -16.16
N GLU A 575 -22.26 1.10 -16.76
CA GLU A 575 -22.06 2.40 -16.10
C GLU A 575 -23.02 2.61 -14.91
N ASP A 576 -24.22 2.02 -14.91
CA ASP A 576 -25.17 2.08 -13.79
C ASP A 576 -24.62 1.35 -12.55
N PHE A 577 -23.77 0.34 -12.79
CA PHE A 577 -23.17 -0.46 -11.73
C PHE A 577 -21.78 0.03 -11.30
N LEU A 578 -20.94 0.47 -12.21
CA LEU A 578 -19.53 0.79 -11.92
C LEU A 578 -19.17 2.28 -12.15
N GLY A 579 -20.13 3.08 -12.60
CA GLY A 579 -19.90 4.47 -12.98
C GLY A 579 -19.19 4.60 -14.33
N LYS A 580 -18.70 5.79 -14.66
CA LYS A 580 -18.01 6.07 -15.92
C LYS A 580 -16.76 5.22 -16.09
N LEU A 581 -16.41 4.93 -17.35
CA LEU A 581 -15.19 4.19 -17.70
C LEU A 581 -13.95 4.83 -17.04
N LYS A 582 -13.19 4.03 -16.30
CA LYS A 582 -11.99 4.49 -15.59
C LYS A 582 -10.77 4.55 -16.52
N TYR A 583 -10.68 3.58 -17.41
CA TYR A 583 -9.55 3.45 -18.33
C TYR A 583 -10.08 3.42 -19.76
N ARG A 584 -9.41 4.15 -20.63
CA ARG A 584 -9.62 4.04 -22.07
C ARG A 584 -8.52 3.16 -22.64
N PRO A 585 -8.81 2.26 -23.57
CA PRO A 585 -7.77 1.48 -24.23
C PRO A 585 -6.73 2.43 -24.82
N GLU A 586 -5.45 2.16 -24.53
CA GLU A 586 -4.35 2.84 -25.20
C GLU A 586 -4.48 2.54 -26.70
N LYS A 587 -4.40 3.55 -27.52
CA LYS A 587 -4.46 3.39 -28.97
C LYS A 587 -3.13 3.80 -29.58
N LYS A 588 -2.68 3.07 -30.58
CA LYS A 588 -1.55 3.50 -31.41
C LYS A 588 -1.79 4.89 -31.99
N ASN A 589 -0.73 5.62 -32.28
CA ASN A 589 -0.83 6.91 -32.95
C ASN A 589 -1.51 6.74 -34.31
N LYS A 590 -2.27 7.73 -34.69
CA LYS A 590 -3.04 7.65 -35.96
C LYS A 590 -2.18 7.89 -37.18
N LYS A 591 -1.04 8.53 -37.03
CA LYS A 591 -0.12 8.94 -38.10
C LYS A 591 1.33 8.65 -37.67
N ASN A 592 2.18 8.53 -38.68
CA ASN A 592 3.62 8.49 -38.49
C ASN A 592 4.09 9.91 -38.16
N GLU A 593 4.85 10.09 -37.10
CA GLU A 593 5.21 11.41 -36.58
C GLU A 593 6.73 11.50 -36.36
N VAL A 594 7.27 12.71 -36.46
CA VAL A 594 8.69 12.98 -36.22
C VAL A 594 8.90 13.22 -34.73
N GLY A 595 9.94 12.59 -34.17
CA GLY A 595 10.31 12.76 -32.79
C GLY A 595 9.40 12.05 -31.77
N ILE A 596 8.41 11.27 -32.22
CA ILE A 596 7.51 10.52 -31.35
C ILE A 596 7.69 9.03 -31.58
N VAL A 597 8.04 8.30 -30.52
CA VAL A 597 8.29 6.85 -30.57
C VAL A 597 7.64 6.16 -29.39
N ARG A 598 7.13 4.96 -29.62
CA ARG A 598 6.47 4.17 -28.60
C ARG A 598 7.41 3.10 -28.04
N GLY A 599 7.73 3.23 -26.78
CA GLY A 599 8.46 2.24 -25.97
C GLY A 599 7.54 1.33 -25.20
N LEU A 600 8.11 0.29 -24.63
CA LEU A 600 7.42 -0.67 -23.76
C LEU A 600 8.08 -0.70 -22.40
N ALA A 601 7.28 -0.58 -21.36
CA ALA A 601 7.72 -0.66 -19.97
C ALA A 601 6.94 -1.72 -19.19
N TRP A 602 7.53 -2.16 -18.10
CA TRP A 602 6.91 -3.04 -17.12
C TRP A 602 6.75 -2.31 -15.79
N THR A 603 5.63 -2.54 -15.13
CA THR A 603 5.29 -1.98 -13.81
C THR A 603 4.67 -3.05 -12.93
N SER A 604 4.55 -2.79 -11.64
CA SER A 604 3.87 -3.69 -10.69
C SER A 604 2.40 -4.00 -11.04
N VAL A 605 1.80 -3.21 -11.94
CA VAL A 605 0.42 -3.42 -12.40
C VAL A 605 0.35 -4.08 -13.78
N GLY A 606 1.49 -4.42 -14.38
CA GLY A 606 1.61 -5.06 -15.70
C GLY A 606 2.40 -4.23 -16.70
N GLY A 607 2.39 -4.64 -17.96
CA GLY A 607 3.03 -3.92 -19.05
C GLY A 607 2.25 -2.67 -19.44
N VAL A 608 2.97 -1.63 -19.86
CA VAL A 608 2.41 -0.37 -20.37
C VAL A 608 3.20 0.11 -21.58
N THR A 609 2.55 0.84 -22.49
CA THR A 609 3.26 1.54 -23.54
C THR A 609 3.70 2.91 -23.04
N LEU A 610 4.88 3.35 -23.42
CA LEU A 610 5.41 4.68 -23.13
C LEU A 610 5.56 5.45 -24.44
N GLU A 611 4.94 6.61 -24.54
CA GLU A 611 5.23 7.53 -25.61
C GLU A 611 6.43 8.39 -25.22
N ILE A 612 7.45 8.44 -26.08
CA ILE A 612 8.62 9.29 -25.92
C ILE A 612 8.58 10.35 -26.98
N GLU A 613 8.52 11.60 -26.55
CA GLU A 613 8.48 12.78 -27.41
C GLU A 613 9.83 13.52 -27.34
N VAL A 614 10.38 13.83 -28.47
CA VAL A 614 11.61 14.63 -28.58
C VAL A 614 11.33 15.87 -29.41
N ASN A 615 11.61 17.02 -28.84
CA ASN A 615 11.52 18.30 -29.52
C ASN A 615 12.88 18.98 -29.57
N LEU A 616 13.14 19.68 -30.66
CA LEU A 616 14.37 20.43 -30.90
C LEU A 616 14.08 21.93 -30.91
N MET A 617 14.94 22.68 -30.26
CA MET A 617 14.82 24.14 -30.18
C MET A 617 16.16 24.80 -30.47
N PRO A 618 16.22 25.98 -31.11
CA PRO A 618 17.45 26.75 -31.16
C PRO A 618 17.98 26.98 -29.73
N GLY A 619 19.26 26.68 -29.49
CA GLY A 619 19.82 26.77 -28.14
C GLY A 619 21.32 26.68 -28.10
N LYS A 620 21.86 26.17 -27.00
CA LYS A 620 23.31 26.06 -26.74
C LYS A 620 23.77 24.61 -26.49
N GLY A 621 22.98 23.63 -26.94
CA GLY A 621 23.27 22.21 -26.75
C GLY A 621 22.82 21.66 -25.41
N SER A 622 21.87 22.30 -24.74
CA SER A 622 21.29 21.82 -23.49
C SER A 622 20.39 20.62 -23.70
N VAL A 623 20.40 19.68 -22.74
CA VAL A 623 19.49 18.54 -22.73
C VAL A 623 18.50 18.70 -21.58
N VAL A 624 17.22 18.78 -21.92
CA VAL A 624 16.12 18.90 -20.96
C VAL A 624 15.35 17.58 -20.90
N LEU A 625 15.24 17.01 -19.73
CA LEU A 625 14.53 15.74 -19.48
C LEU A 625 13.34 15.98 -18.57
N THR A 626 12.13 15.64 -19.02
CA THR A 626 10.89 15.79 -18.25
C THR A 626 10.04 14.51 -18.25
N GLY A 627 9.16 14.35 -17.25
CA GLY A 627 8.30 13.16 -17.11
C GLY A 627 8.58 12.31 -15.88
N LYS A 628 9.24 12.86 -14.82
CA LYS A 628 9.66 12.16 -13.59
C LYS A 628 10.52 10.93 -13.88
N LEU A 629 11.57 11.12 -14.68
CA LEU A 629 12.54 10.10 -15.01
C LEU A 629 13.48 9.86 -13.82
N GLY A 630 13.67 8.59 -13.45
CA GLY A 630 14.71 8.17 -12.51
C GLY A 630 16.12 8.29 -13.09
N ASP A 631 17.13 8.04 -12.29
CA ASP A 631 18.53 8.31 -12.67
C ASP A 631 19.01 7.35 -13.76
N VAL A 632 18.64 6.08 -13.71
CA VAL A 632 18.99 5.10 -14.76
C VAL A 632 18.38 5.51 -16.11
N MET A 633 17.15 6.00 -16.12
CA MET A 633 16.50 6.44 -17.35
C MET A 633 17.12 7.72 -17.92
N LYS A 634 17.60 8.64 -17.06
CA LYS A 634 18.37 9.83 -17.46
C LYS A 634 19.72 9.46 -18.08
N GLU A 635 20.43 8.51 -17.48
CA GLU A 635 21.70 7.98 -18.05
C GLU A 635 21.45 7.31 -19.39
N SER A 636 20.38 6.55 -19.54
CA SER A 636 19.99 5.92 -20.81
C SER A 636 19.71 6.96 -21.90
N ALA A 637 19.07 8.08 -21.56
CA ALA A 637 18.87 9.19 -22.48
C ALA A 637 20.19 9.82 -22.93
N GLN A 638 21.13 10.05 -21.99
CA GLN A 638 22.47 10.58 -22.28
C GLN A 638 23.28 9.64 -23.17
N THR A 639 23.19 8.32 -22.92
CA THR A 639 23.81 7.28 -23.75
C THR A 639 23.25 7.32 -25.17
N GLY A 640 21.92 7.42 -25.32
CA GLY A 640 21.26 7.57 -26.61
C GLY A 640 21.73 8.81 -27.38
N ILE A 641 21.80 9.96 -26.74
CA ILE A 641 22.31 11.19 -27.36
C ILE A 641 23.77 11.03 -27.81
N SER A 642 24.60 10.43 -26.95
CA SER A 642 26.03 10.20 -27.25
C SER A 642 26.18 9.27 -28.45
N TYR A 643 25.38 8.21 -28.52
CA TYR A 643 25.37 7.31 -29.67
C TYR A 643 24.95 8.04 -30.96
N ILE A 644 23.85 8.78 -30.97
CA ILE A 644 23.40 9.52 -32.14
C ILE A 644 24.45 10.55 -32.60
N ARG A 645 25.15 11.18 -31.68
CA ARG A 645 26.28 12.06 -32.03
C ARG A 645 27.41 11.31 -32.68
N SER A 646 27.70 10.07 -32.27
CA SER A 646 28.80 9.27 -32.87
C SER A 646 28.52 8.80 -34.28
N ILE A 647 27.24 8.69 -34.68
CA ILE A 647 26.82 8.30 -36.03
C ILE A 647 26.33 9.47 -36.89
N SER A 648 26.61 10.70 -36.47
CA SER A 648 26.12 11.92 -37.16
C SER A 648 26.51 11.96 -38.64
N GLU A 649 27.71 11.53 -38.98
CA GLU A 649 28.22 11.50 -40.37
C GLU A 649 27.39 10.60 -41.27
N ASP A 650 26.99 9.43 -40.78
CA ASP A 650 26.23 8.42 -41.55
C ASP A 650 24.81 8.96 -41.90
N TYR A 651 24.30 9.87 -41.09
CA TYR A 651 22.98 10.48 -41.30
C TYR A 651 23.04 11.92 -41.83
N HIS A 652 24.21 12.39 -42.23
CA HIS A 652 24.43 13.76 -42.76
C HIS A 652 23.97 14.85 -41.82
N ILE A 653 24.16 14.64 -40.50
CA ILE A 653 23.85 15.60 -39.44
C ILE A 653 25.04 16.55 -39.31
N ASP A 654 24.78 17.89 -39.34
CA ASP A 654 25.81 18.91 -39.14
C ASP A 654 26.54 18.67 -37.82
N PRO A 655 27.88 18.60 -37.80
CA PRO A 655 28.64 18.46 -36.57
C PRO A 655 28.36 19.52 -35.49
N GLU A 656 27.96 20.73 -35.88
CA GLU A 656 27.58 21.80 -34.97
C GLU A 656 26.11 21.73 -34.51
N PHE A 657 25.31 20.82 -35.05
CA PHE A 657 23.86 20.71 -34.76
C PHE A 657 23.60 20.64 -33.26
N PHE A 658 24.32 19.73 -32.56
CA PHE A 658 24.14 19.50 -31.13
C PHE A 658 24.69 20.65 -30.25
N GLN A 659 25.41 21.60 -30.80
CA GLN A 659 25.87 22.82 -30.12
C GLN A 659 24.88 23.98 -30.30
N LYS A 660 24.09 23.95 -31.39
CA LYS A 660 23.17 25.01 -31.79
C LYS A 660 21.73 24.74 -31.44
N HIS A 661 21.41 23.50 -31.01
CA HIS A 661 20.04 23.10 -30.67
C HIS A 661 20.00 22.49 -29.28
N ASP A 662 19.02 22.89 -28.50
CA ASP A 662 18.63 22.23 -27.26
C ASP A 662 17.68 21.06 -27.60
N ILE A 663 17.86 19.94 -26.89
CA ILE A 663 17.08 18.72 -27.05
C ILE A 663 16.20 18.57 -25.83
N HIS A 664 14.86 18.57 -26.00
CA HIS A 664 13.92 18.29 -24.93
C HIS A 664 13.29 16.91 -25.15
N ILE A 665 13.56 16.00 -24.21
CA ILE A 665 12.94 14.67 -24.19
C ILE A 665 11.86 14.68 -23.12
N HIS A 666 10.65 14.39 -23.53
CA HIS A 666 9.50 14.30 -22.65
C HIS A 666 8.90 12.90 -22.69
N VAL A 667 8.61 12.35 -21.50
CA VAL A 667 7.85 11.10 -21.35
C VAL A 667 6.55 11.45 -20.63
N PRO A 668 5.41 11.51 -21.33
CA PRO A 668 4.11 11.85 -20.75
C PRO A 668 3.73 11.01 -19.52
N GLU A 669 2.64 11.37 -18.85
CA GLU A 669 2.18 10.76 -17.58
C GLU A 669 3.11 11.04 -16.39
N GLY A 670 3.47 12.30 -16.16
CA GLY A 670 4.34 12.73 -15.05
C GLY A 670 3.87 12.40 -13.64
N ALA A 671 2.68 11.85 -13.45
CA ALA A 671 2.20 11.39 -12.15
C ALA A 671 2.91 10.10 -11.66
N VAL A 672 3.41 9.27 -12.59
CA VAL A 672 4.06 7.98 -12.30
C VAL A 672 5.57 8.11 -12.49
N PRO A 673 6.40 7.85 -11.46
CA PRO A 673 7.84 7.76 -11.63
C PRO A 673 8.21 6.65 -12.61
N LYS A 674 9.18 6.92 -13.48
CA LYS A 674 9.66 5.99 -14.49
C LYS A 674 11.17 5.82 -14.34
N ASP A 675 11.64 4.59 -14.22
CA ASP A 675 13.06 4.29 -14.18
C ASP A 675 13.38 2.96 -14.88
N GLY A 676 14.59 2.85 -15.39
CA GLY A 676 15.09 1.64 -16.05
C GLY A 676 15.77 1.90 -17.39
N PRO A 677 16.71 1.03 -17.80
CA PRO A 677 17.50 1.21 -19.02
C PRO A 677 16.77 0.81 -20.31
N SER A 678 15.66 0.07 -20.21
CA SER A 678 14.99 -0.59 -21.35
C SER A 678 14.32 0.35 -22.36
N ALA A 679 14.27 1.66 -22.07
CA ALA A 679 13.81 2.70 -23.00
C ALA A 679 14.93 3.27 -23.91
N GLY A 680 16.16 2.78 -23.80
CA GLY A 680 17.33 3.33 -24.48
C GLY A 680 17.19 3.38 -25.98
N ILE A 681 16.81 2.27 -26.62
CA ILE A 681 16.61 2.27 -28.09
C ILE A 681 15.45 3.15 -28.51
N THR A 682 14.41 3.28 -27.68
CA THR A 682 13.25 4.14 -27.95
C THR A 682 13.65 5.61 -27.95
N MET A 683 14.43 6.03 -26.93
CA MET A 683 14.93 7.40 -26.84
C MET A 683 15.88 7.72 -27.98
N ALA A 684 16.82 6.83 -28.30
CA ALA A 684 17.75 7.03 -29.40
C ALA A 684 17.01 7.14 -30.76
N THR A 685 15.98 6.31 -30.99
CA THR A 685 15.15 6.41 -32.20
C THR A 685 14.40 7.73 -32.26
N ALA A 686 13.81 8.19 -31.15
CA ALA A 686 13.10 9.44 -31.09
C ALA A 686 14.01 10.64 -31.33
N ILE A 687 15.21 10.61 -30.75
CA ILE A 687 16.25 11.66 -30.98
C ILE A 687 16.66 11.69 -32.44
N LEU A 688 16.99 10.52 -33.03
CA LEU A 688 17.39 10.46 -34.45
C LEU A 688 16.27 10.93 -35.36
N SER A 689 15.03 10.55 -35.08
CA SER A 689 13.85 11.02 -35.82
C SER A 689 13.74 12.53 -35.77
N ALA A 690 13.83 13.12 -34.60
CA ALA A 690 13.73 14.56 -34.43
C ALA A 690 14.86 15.30 -35.19
N VAL A 691 16.12 14.82 -35.05
CA VAL A 691 17.30 15.43 -35.67
C VAL A 691 17.29 15.32 -37.19
N THR A 692 16.83 14.18 -37.73
CA THR A 692 16.81 13.93 -39.19
C THR A 692 15.50 14.42 -39.87
N GLY A 693 14.49 14.76 -39.05
CA GLY A 693 13.15 15.11 -39.57
C GLY A 693 12.39 13.94 -40.20
N LYS A 694 12.85 12.71 -40.03
CA LYS A 694 12.23 11.51 -40.58
C LYS A 694 11.15 10.97 -39.64
N PRO A 695 9.92 10.70 -40.15
CA PRO A 695 8.84 10.19 -39.31
C PRO A 695 9.06 8.71 -38.92
N VAL A 696 8.64 8.35 -37.70
CA VAL A 696 8.64 6.97 -37.21
C VAL A 696 7.26 6.36 -37.41
N ARG A 697 7.23 5.09 -37.75
CA ARG A 697 5.99 4.32 -37.96
C ARG A 697 5.17 4.25 -36.67
N ALA A 698 3.88 4.58 -36.78
CA ALA A 698 2.92 4.63 -35.70
C ALA A 698 2.52 3.23 -35.15
N ASP A 699 2.81 2.17 -35.89
CA ASP A 699 2.48 0.77 -35.55
C ASP A 699 3.67 -0.03 -35.05
N VAL A 700 4.81 0.62 -34.79
CA VAL A 700 6.03 0.03 -34.25
C VAL A 700 6.18 0.42 -32.78
N ALA A 701 6.48 -0.57 -31.94
CA ALA A 701 6.93 -0.38 -30.58
C ALA A 701 8.30 -1.03 -30.38
N MET A 702 9.03 -0.62 -29.35
CA MET A 702 10.36 -1.17 -29.10
C MET A 702 10.74 -1.17 -27.63
N THR A 703 11.65 -2.06 -27.26
CA THR A 703 12.25 -2.11 -25.95
C THR A 703 13.66 -2.64 -26.04
N GLY A 704 14.60 -2.06 -25.31
CA GLY A 704 16.00 -2.49 -25.30
C GLY A 704 16.87 -1.44 -24.62
N GLU A 705 17.90 -1.88 -23.94
CA GLU A 705 18.95 -1.03 -23.43
C GLU A 705 19.95 -0.73 -24.57
N ILE A 706 20.46 0.49 -24.64
CA ILE A 706 21.42 0.89 -25.65
C ILE A 706 22.81 1.12 -25.05
N THR A 707 23.85 0.69 -25.74
CA THR A 707 25.23 1.02 -25.40
C THR A 707 25.74 2.21 -26.22
N LEU A 708 26.85 2.82 -25.80
CA LEU A 708 27.53 3.90 -26.56
C LEU A 708 27.95 3.50 -27.98
N ARG A 709 27.97 2.22 -28.30
CA ARG A 709 28.30 1.69 -29.63
C ARG A 709 27.10 1.18 -30.41
N GLY A 710 25.88 1.45 -29.91
CA GLY A 710 24.64 1.05 -30.60
C GLY A 710 24.24 -0.42 -30.44
N ARG A 711 24.91 -1.21 -29.58
CA ARG A 711 24.46 -2.57 -29.27
C ARG A 711 23.19 -2.49 -28.43
N VAL A 712 22.29 -3.43 -28.67
CA VAL A 712 21.03 -3.58 -27.93
C VAL A 712 21.19 -4.70 -26.91
N LEU A 713 21.04 -4.38 -25.63
CA LEU A 713 21.20 -5.32 -24.53
C LEU A 713 19.85 -5.87 -24.05
N PRO A 714 19.83 -7.06 -23.42
CA PRO A 714 18.61 -7.72 -22.99
C PRO A 714 17.86 -6.95 -21.89
N ILE A 715 16.56 -7.25 -21.78
CA ILE A 715 15.64 -6.59 -20.84
C ILE A 715 14.80 -7.62 -20.08
N GLY A 716 14.26 -7.20 -18.93
CA GLY A 716 13.31 -8.01 -18.18
C GLY A 716 11.85 -7.71 -18.56
N GLY A 717 10.94 -8.63 -18.20
CA GLY A 717 9.49 -8.48 -18.34
C GLY A 717 9.01 -8.46 -19.79
N LEU A 718 9.60 -9.28 -20.67
CA LEU A 718 9.25 -9.33 -22.09
C LEU A 718 7.78 -9.69 -22.30
N LYS A 719 7.24 -10.66 -21.55
CA LYS A 719 5.83 -11.10 -21.63
C LYS A 719 4.87 -9.94 -21.42
N GLU A 720 5.06 -9.17 -20.35
CA GLU A 720 4.22 -8.03 -20.00
C GLU A 720 4.32 -6.92 -21.04
N LYS A 721 5.52 -6.67 -21.58
CA LYS A 721 5.77 -5.67 -22.62
C LYS A 721 5.08 -6.03 -23.93
N LEU A 722 5.15 -7.29 -24.37
CA LEU A 722 4.46 -7.76 -25.57
C LEU A 722 2.93 -7.73 -25.39
N LEU A 723 2.44 -8.05 -24.19
CA LEU A 723 1.01 -7.93 -23.89
C LEU A 723 0.54 -6.48 -23.99
N ALA A 724 1.34 -5.51 -23.51
CA ALA A 724 1.04 -4.10 -23.64
C ALA A 724 1.04 -3.64 -25.11
N ALA A 725 2.02 -4.10 -25.90
CA ALA A 725 2.10 -3.82 -27.33
C ALA A 725 0.85 -4.34 -28.09
N LYS A 726 0.42 -5.57 -27.79
CA LYS A 726 -0.79 -6.17 -28.35
C LYS A 726 -2.03 -5.35 -28.01
N ASN A 727 -2.21 -5.01 -26.73
CA ASN A 727 -3.37 -4.24 -26.26
C ASN A 727 -3.42 -2.82 -26.88
N ALA A 728 -2.26 -2.23 -27.15
CA ALA A 728 -2.16 -0.95 -27.85
C ALA A 728 -2.36 -1.06 -29.38
N GLY A 729 -2.45 -2.29 -29.92
CA GLY A 729 -2.64 -2.56 -31.34
C GLY A 729 -1.38 -2.32 -32.20
N MET A 730 -0.19 -2.54 -31.61
CA MET A 730 1.08 -2.52 -32.34
C MET A 730 1.14 -3.69 -33.32
N LYS A 731 1.76 -3.49 -34.47
CA LYS A 731 1.96 -4.53 -35.48
C LYS A 731 3.36 -5.09 -35.47
N THR A 732 4.36 -4.26 -35.18
CA THR A 732 5.76 -4.63 -35.19
C THR A 732 6.36 -4.27 -33.81
N VAL A 733 7.17 -5.18 -33.25
CA VAL A 733 7.86 -4.94 -31.99
C VAL A 733 9.33 -5.32 -32.12
N CYS A 734 10.21 -4.33 -31.87
CA CYS A 734 11.65 -4.59 -31.78
C CYS A 734 12.03 -5.00 -30.35
N ILE A 735 12.69 -6.15 -30.22
CA ILE A 735 13.18 -6.70 -28.96
C ILE A 735 14.67 -7.01 -29.05
N PRO A 736 15.43 -7.04 -27.95
CA PRO A 736 16.82 -7.48 -27.99
C PRO A 736 16.94 -8.93 -28.47
N LYS A 737 17.97 -9.23 -29.25
CA LYS A 737 18.23 -10.57 -29.79
C LYS A 737 18.38 -11.64 -28.71
N GLU A 738 19.01 -11.28 -27.59
CA GLU A 738 19.19 -12.20 -26.47
C GLU A 738 17.86 -12.57 -25.79
N ASN A 739 16.83 -11.76 -25.92
CA ASN A 739 15.47 -12.07 -25.41
C ASN A 739 14.66 -12.93 -26.41
N GLU A 740 15.19 -13.31 -27.56
CA GLU A 740 14.50 -14.23 -28.49
C GLU A 740 14.21 -15.58 -27.85
N GLN A 741 15.07 -16.04 -26.95
CA GLN A 741 14.87 -17.28 -26.19
C GLN A 741 13.62 -17.20 -25.31
N ASP A 742 13.31 -16.04 -24.76
CA ASP A 742 12.14 -15.80 -23.89
C ASP A 742 10.82 -15.94 -24.69
N LEU A 743 10.85 -15.76 -26.03
CA LEU A 743 9.66 -15.93 -26.86
C LEU A 743 9.12 -17.37 -26.85
N ALA A 744 9.98 -18.37 -26.71
CA ALA A 744 9.57 -19.77 -26.60
C ALA A 744 8.69 -20.03 -25.37
N GLU A 745 8.79 -19.15 -24.38
CA GLU A 745 8.02 -19.21 -23.14
C GLU A 745 6.71 -18.41 -23.17
N ILE A 746 6.52 -17.58 -24.20
CA ILE A 746 5.36 -16.69 -24.33
C ILE A 746 4.32 -17.36 -25.23
N SER A 747 3.08 -17.43 -24.77
CA SER A 747 2.00 -18.07 -25.53
C SER A 747 1.80 -17.39 -26.90
N GLU A 748 1.48 -18.20 -27.90
CA GLU A 748 1.13 -17.72 -29.25
C GLU A 748 -0.02 -16.70 -29.20
N GLU A 749 -0.92 -16.81 -28.20
CA GLU A 749 -1.98 -15.85 -28.00
C GLU A 749 -1.44 -14.44 -27.75
N ILE A 750 -0.31 -14.26 -27.05
CA ILE A 750 0.28 -12.94 -26.78
C ILE A 750 0.97 -12.40 -28.03
N VAL A 751 1.77 -13.20 -28.69
CA VAL A 751 2.48 -12.82 -29.90
C VAL A 751 1.48 -12.50 -31.03
N GLY A 752 0.47 -13.38 -31.24
CA GLY A 752 -0.60 -13.18 -32.20
C GLY A 752 -0.08 -12.85 -33.59
N ASP A 753 -0.69 -11.82 -34.20
CA ASP A 753 -0.32 -11.32 -35.54
C ASP A 753 0.80 -10.25 -35.51
N MET A 754 1.47 -10.06 -34.35
CA MET A 754 2.57 -9.09 -34.25
C MET A 754 3.85 -9.67 -34.87
N GLU A 755 4.49 -8.87 -35.69
CA GLU A 755 5.83 -9.13 -36.19
C GLU A 755 6.85 -8.79 -35.09
N ILE A 756 7.54 -9.78 -34.55
CA ILE A 756 8.61 -9.61 -33.58
C ILE A 756 9.93 -9.55 -34.30
N ILE A 757 10.69 -8.48 -34.15
CA ILE A 757 12.00 -8.28 -34.78
C ILE A 757 13.08 -8.33 -33.69
N PRO A 758 13.83 -9.43 -33.58
CA PRO A 758 15.01 -9.51 -32.73
C PRO A 758 16.13 -8.63 -33.29
N VAL A 759 16.70 -7.74 -32.47
CA VAL A 759 17.72 -6.77 -32.89
C VAL A 759 18.95 -6.84 -32.00
N GLU A 760 20.14 -6.83 -32.60
CA GLU A 760 21.46 -6.82 -31.93
C GLU A 760 22.06 -5.41 -31.91
N HIS A 761 21.69 -4.59 -32.91
CA HIS A 761 22.25 -3.26 -33.11
C HIS A 761 21.16 -2.25 -33.50
N MET A 762 21.40 -1.01 -33.16
CA MET A 762 20.49 0.10 -33.38
C MET A 762 20.13 0.32 -34.85
N ASP A 763 21.02 -0.03 -35.80
CA ASP A 763 20.77 0.03 -37.26
C ASP A 763 19.58 -0.80 -37.69
N GLN A 764 19.38 -1.96 -37.04
CA GLN A 764 18.25 -2.85 -37.31
C GLN A 764 16.95 -2.22 -36.79
N VAL A 765 17.01 -1.57 -35.60
CA VAL A 765 15.88 -0.82 -35.03
C VAL A 765 15.46 0.33 -35.95
N ILE A 766 16.43 1.09 -36.44
CA ILE A 766 16.22 2.21 -37.34
C ILE A 766 15.53 1.75 -38.65
N LYS A 767 16.02 0.67 -39.24
CA LYS A 767 15.41 0.08 -40.46
C LYS A 767 13.97 -0.36 -40.25
N ALA A 768 13.64 -0.89 -39.07
CA ALA A 768 12.29 -1.35 -38.76
C ALA A 768 11.35 -0.19 -38.43
N ALA A 769 11.86 0.88 -37.79
CA ALA A 769 11.05 1.95 -37.22
C ALA A 769 10.77 3.12 -38.16
N PHE A 770 11.69 3.45 -39.08
CA PHE A 770 11.51 4.60 -39.97
C PHE A 770 10.66 4.24 -41.21
N VAL A 771 10.00 5.27 -41.73
CA VAL A 771 9.17 5.14 -42.97
C VAL A 771 10.03 5.24 -44.20
#